data_c7f169cb5d169c558a46df75ceecb34f
#
_entry.id   c7f169cb5d169c558a46df75ceecb34f
#
_cell.length_a   1.000
_cell.length_b   1.000
_cell.length_c   1.000
_cell.angle_alpha   90.00
_cell.angle_beta   90.00
_cell.angle_gamma   90.00
#
_symmetry.space_group_name_H-M   'P 1'
#
loop_
_entity.id
_entity.type
_entity.pdbx_description
1 polymer ?
#
loop_
_entity_poly.entity_id
_entity_poly.type
_entity_poly.pdbx_seq_one_letter_code
_entity_poly.pdbx_strand_id
1 'polypeptide(L)'
;MRKILALGMLSVSVMTLSAGVALADYKLNILHINDLHSRIEAINKFDSTCSPAETEKKECFGGIARVKGAIDARRGELGSNANLLVLDAGDQFQGSLFYTQYKSEPIAEFMNGIGFDAMAIGNHEFDDGPEELLKFINALKFPIISGNTKAAAGSILADKYKGYVIKDLGGQKVAVVSVLATDTNETSSPGDMISFEDEIAYLKGAVKEIQDQGVNKIVLLSHVGYVRDQEIAQAVDGIDVIVGGHSHTLLSSTDPKAAGPYPTLVKNPSGIDVPIVTAYAYSKYLGDLAVTFDDNGVVKSAEGAPKLLDVSVTPDDAFTKRVTELAGPLEEMKKKEIGSSESVIDGSREVCRAKECTMGNLVSDALLDRVKDQGVTIAIQNGGGLRASIDAGTVTMGEVLTVLPFQNSIATFQLKGSDLVAALENGASQIEEGAGRFAQVAGLKYSFDRSKPPGSRVVSVEVKEGESFVPLDPNKTYGVVSNNYMRSGGDGYKVFATKAINPYDFGPSLEDAVAAYISANSPYKPHMDGRITDATPADYVAPAKQPAPPASAPAAAAPAATTAAAPAPAATAPAAPATAQAAASKYVVEKGDSLWKIAAEKYGDGALWSRIAKANTLKQPNHIEIGEELELPAQ
;
A
#
# COMPACT_ATOMS: atom_id res chain seq x y z
N MET A 1 71.67 13.01 72.07
CA MET A 1 71.44 11.79 71.34
C MET A 1 69.93 11.60 71.15
N ARG A 2 69.35 12.01 70.03
CA ARG A 2 67.94 11.69 69.63
C ARG A 2 67.95 11.40 68.14
N LYS A 3 67.69 10.15 67.79
CA LYS A 3 67.50 9.70 66.41
C LYS A 3 66.11 10.04 65.95
N ILE A 4 66.00 10.78 64.82
CA ILE A 4 64.78 11.06 64.16
C ILE A 4 64.66 9.99 63.05
N LEU A 5 63.61 9.17 63.13
CA LEU A 5 63.19 8.24 62.06
C LEU A 5 62.27 9.04 61.08
N ALA A 6 62.70 9.10 59.83
CA ALA A 6 61.81 9.60 58.75
C ALA A 6 61.03 8.42 58.17
N LEU A 7 59.71 8.52 58.27
CA LEU A 7 58.73 7.58 57.66
C LEU A 7 58.38 8.11 56.25
N GLY A 8 58.91 7.39 55.23
CA GLY A 8 58.50 7.69 53.86
C GLY A 8 57.12 7.08 53.56
N MET A 9 56.13 7.91 53.25
CA MET A 9 54.84 7.45 52.69
C MET A 9 54.99 7.18 51.20
N LEU A 10 54.87 5.91 50.81
CA LEU A 10 54.75 5.49 49.43
C LEU A 10 53.26 5.60 49.05
N SER A 11 52.87 6.62 48.25
CA SER A 11 51.56 6.73 47.66
C SER A 11 51.44 5.82 46.44
N VAL A 12 50.70 4.72 46.59
CA VAL A 12 50.34 3.84 45.47
C VAL A 12 49.09 4.45 44.78
N SER A 13 49.29 5.07 43.61
CA SER A 13 48.21 5.48 42.73
C SER A 13 47.59 4.25 42.08
N VAL A 14 46.42 3.83 42.53
CA VAL A 14 45.60 2.83 41.85
C VAL A 14 44.97 3.51 40.65
N MET A 15 45.52 3.32 39.45
CA MET A 15 44.81 3.60 38.19
C MET A 15 43.71 2.53 38.03
N THR A 16 42.47 2.88 38.30
CA THR A 16 41.32 2.10 37.88
C THR A 16 41.19 2.21 36.36
N LEU A 17 41.67 1.21 35.62
CA LEU A 17 41.28 1.00 34.25
C LEU A 17 39.78 0.65 34.28
N SER A 18 38.92 1.60 33.93
CA SER A 18 37.55 1.32 33.52
C SER A 18 37.65 0.59 32.17
N ALA A 19 37.73 -0.73 32.19
CA ALA A 19 37.45 -1.52 31.02
C ALA A 19 35.99 -1.23 30.66
N GLY A 20 35.76 -0.38 29.65
CA GLY A 20 34.44 -0.26 29.02
C GLY A 20 34.09 -1.67 28.55
N VAL A 21 33.04 -2.24 29.14
CA VAL A 21 32.44 -3.46 28.62
C VAL A 21 31.91 -3.07 27.24
N ALA A 22 32.58 -3.50 26.16
CA ALA A 22 32.01 -3.44 24.83
C ALA A 22 30.71 -4.27 24.90
N LEU A 23 29.58 -3.63 24.87
CA LEU A 23 28.30 -4.32 24.74
C LEU A 23 28.33 -5.04 23.38
N ALA A 24 27.89 -6.29 23.36
CA ALA A 24 27.82 -7.04 22.11
C ALA A 24 26.70 -6.42 21.24
N ASP A 25 26.93 -6.36 19.93
CA ASP A 25 25.93 -5.92 18.95
C ASP A 25 24.56 -6.55 19.25
N TYR A 26 23.51 -5.74 19.24
CA TYR A 26 22.15 -6.23 19.48
C TYR A 26 21.54 -6.76 18.19
N LYS A 27 21.15 -8.03 18.18
CA LYS A 27 20.48 -8.66 17.04
C LYS A 27 18.99 -8.77 17.28
N LEU A 28 18.18 -8.22 16.35
CA LEU A 28 16.72 -8.34 16.30
C LEU A 28 16.32 -9.17 15.07
N ASN A 29 15.47 -10.16 15.27
CA ASN A 29 14.85 -10.91 14.18
C ASN A 29 13.40 -10.45 14.03
N ILE A 30 12.94 -10.27 12.81
CA ILE A 30 11.58 -9.82 12.48
C ILE A 30 10.99 -10.82 11.48
N LEU A 31 9.92 -11.50 11.87
CA LEU A 31 9.06 -12.24 10.97
C LEU A 31 7.83 -11.40 10.68
N HIS A 32 7.42 -11.32 9.43
CA HIS A 32 6.27 -10.50 9.10
C HIS A 32 5.43 -11.05 7.94
N ILE A 33 4.14 -10.71 8.00
CA ILE A 33 3.20 -10.84 6.88
C ILE A 33 2.52 -9.49 6.65
N ASN A 34 1.83 -9.37 5.54
CA ASN A 34 1.00 -8.23 5.17
C ASN A 34 -0.08 -8.68 4.18
N ASP A 35 -1.19 -7.93 4.13
CA ASP A 35 -2.23 -8.05 3.09
C ASP A 35 -2.73 -9.50 2.91
N LEU A 36 -3.10 -10.17 4.03
CA LEU A 36 -3.60 -11.54 3.99
C LEU A 36 -4.91 -11.65 3.21
N HIS A 37 -5.77 -10.62 3.33
CA HIS A 37 -7.07 -10.56 2.66
C HIS A 37 -7.90 -11.83 2.84
N SER A 38 -7.97 -12.31 4.08
CA SER A 38 -8.75 -13.51 4.45
C SER A 38 -8.42 -14.76 3.63
N ARG A 39 -7.26 -14.81 2.96
CA ARG A 39 -6.79 -16.01 2.23
C ARG A 39 -6.27 -17.04 3.20
N ILE A 40 -7.19 -17.61 4.02
CA ILE A 40 -6.86 -18.62 5.02
C ILE A 40 -6.66 -20.01 4.41
N GLU A 41 -7.23 -20.28 3.22
CA GLU A 41 -6.88 -21.43 2.38
C GLU A 41 -5.64 -21.16 1.54
N ALA A 42 -5.03 -22.22 1.01
CA ALA A 42 -3.95 -22.09 0.04
C ALA A 42 -4.45 -21.50 -1.29
N ILE A 43 -3.57 -20.77 -1.96
CA ILE A 43 -3.82 -20.14 -3.27
C ILE A 43 -2.94 -20.75 -4.35
N ASN A 44 -3.36 -20.61 -5.61
CA ASN A 44 -2.57 -21.01 -6.78
C ASN A 44 -1.66 -19.86 -7.27
N LYS A 45 -1.02 -20.06 -8.43
CA LYS A 45 -0.13 -19.06 -9.05
C LYS A 45 -0.85 -17.78 -9.52
N PHE A 46 -2.18 -17.81 -9.64
CA PHE A 46 -3.03 -16.68 -10.03
C PHE A 46 -3.70 -16.00 -8.82
N ASP A 47 -3.24 -16.34 -7.60
CA ASP A 47 -3.76 -15.86 -6.33
C ASP A 47 -5.25 -16.18 -6.07
N SER A 48 -5.79 -17.15 -6.82
CA SER A 48 -7.11 -17.74 -6.60
C SER A 48 -7.04 -18.92 -5.62
N THR A 49 -8.18 -19.36 -5.09
CA THR A 49 -8.24 -20.57 -4.24
C THR A 49 -7.69 -21.78 -5.00
N CYS A 50 -6.83 -22.55 -4.35
CA CYS A 50 -6.18 -23.71 -4.95
C CYS A 50 -7.16 -24.85 -5.18
N SER A 51 -7.21 -25.36 -6.41
CA SER A 51 -8.04 -26.50 -6.76
C SER A 51 -7.44 -27.84 -6.24
N PRO A 52 -8.24 -28.92 -6.11
CA PRO A 52 -7.73 -30.24 -5.79
C PRO A 52 -6.66 -30.74 -6.76
N ALA A 53 -6.82 -30.46 -8.06
CA ALA A 53 -5.85 -30.84 -9.11
C ALA A 53 -4.50 -30.11 -8.98
N GLU A 54 -4.51 -28.84 -8.59
CA GLU A 54 -3.30 -28.05 -8.30
C GLU A 54 -2.63 -28.53 -7.00
N THR A 55 -3.44 -28.90 -6.00
CA THR A 55 -2.94 -29.50 -4.77
C THR A 55 -2.17 -30.80 -5.04
N GLU A 56 -2.71 -31.69 -5.89
CA GLU A 56 -2.03 -32.94 -6.30
C GLU A 56 -0.72 -32.64 -7.05
N LYS A 57 -0.69 -31.60 -7.89
CA LYS A 57 0.49 -31.15 -8.62
C LYS A 57 1.49 -30.39 -7.76
N LYS A 58 1.15 -30.07 -6.51
CA LYS A 58 1.96 -29.27 -5.59
C LYS A 58 2.19 -27.82 -6.09
N GLU A 59 1.19 -27.25 -6.73
CA GLU A 59 1.19 -25.88 -7.28
C GLU A 59 0.46 -24.88 -6.37
N CYS A 60 0.29 -25.23 -5.07
CA CYS A 60 -0.39 -24.41 -4.09
C CYS A 60 0.57 -23.73 -3.13
N PHE A 61 0.26 -22.49 -2.78
CA PHE A 61 1.08 -21.61 -1.96
C PHE A 61 0.26 -21.04 -0.79
N GLY A 62 0.95 -20.61 0.27
CA GLY A 62 0.30 -19.89 1.37
C GLY A 62 -0.72 -20.73 2.13
N GLY A 63 -1.74 -20.04 2.66
CA GLY A 63 -2.71 -20.52 3.62
C GLY A 63 -2.25 -20.33 5.06
N ILE A 64 -3.19 -19.94 5.93
CA ILE A 64 -2.88 -19.56 7.32
C ILE A 64 -2.19 -20.67 8.11
N ALA A 65 -2.48 -21.94 7.79
CA ALA A 65 -1.83 -23.10 8.42
C ALA A 65 -0.33 -23.19 8.08
N ARG A 66 0.08 -22.82 6.83
CA ARG A 66 1.50 -22.76 6.47
C ARG A 66 2.18 -21.52 7.08
N VAL A 67 1.47 -20.39 7.18
CA VAL A 67 2.00 -19.21 7.89
C VAL A 67 2.36 -19.59 9.33
N LYS A 68 1.44 -20.24 10.06
CA LYS A 68 1.66 -20.74 11.42
C LYS A 68 2.84 -21.70 11.48
N GLY A 69 2.86 -22.72 10.62
CA GLY A 69 3.92 -23.73 10.58
C GLY A 69 5.31 -23.12 10.29
N ALA A 70 5.39 -22.17 9.35
CA ALA A 70 6.65 -21.48 9.03
C ALA A 70 7.16 -20.61 10.18
N ILE A 71 6.27 -19.83 10.83
CA ILE A 71 6.61 -19.00 11.98
C ILE A 71 7.10 -19.86 13.15
N ASP A 72 6.41 -20.96 13.46
CA ASP A 72 6.79 -21.84 14.56
C ASP A 72 8.12 -22.59 14.29
N ALA A 73 8.33 -23.04 13.06
CA ALA A 73 9.60 -23.62 12.65
C ALA A 73 10.75 -22.62 12.86
N ARG A 74 10.55 -21.37 12.42
CA ARG A 74 11.56 -20.33 12.56
C ARG A 74 11.80 -19.91 14.00
N ARG A 75 10.75 -19.85 14.83
CA ARG A 75 10.87 -19.67 16.29
C ARG A 75 11.74 -20.77 16.91
N GLY A 76 11.51 -22.02 16.49
CA GLY A 76 12.29 -23.17 16.95
C GLY A 76 13.76 -23.10 16.56
N GLU A 77 14.06 -22.70 15.31
CA GLU A 77 15.42 -22.52 14.82
C GLU A 77 16.17 -21.40 15.55
N LEU A 78 15.51 -20.27 15.81
CA LEU A 78 16.09 -19.13 16.50
C LEU A 78 16.33 -19.42 18.00
N GLY A 79 15.51 -20.29 18.59
CA GLY A 79 15.56 -20.63 20.02
C GLY A 79 14.92 -19.59 20.93
N SER A 80 14.65 -19.99 22.17
CA SER A 80 13.88 -19.21 23.15
C SER A 80 14.54 -17.88 23.61
N ASN A 81 15.84 -17.74 23.39
CA ASN A 81 16.59 -16.54 23.79
C ASN A 81 16.78 -15.52 22.64
N ALA A 82 16.22 -15.78 21.47
CA ALA A 82 16.30 -14.85 20.36
C ALA A 82 15.41 -13.63 20.60
N ASN A 83 15.93 -12.43 20.30
CA ASN A 83 15.11 -11.24 20.21
C ASN A 83 14.31 -11.32 18.92
N LEU A 84 13.02 -11.61 19.04
CA LEU A 84 12.13 -11.86 17.90
C LEU A 84 10.89 -10.98 18.01
N LEU A 85 10.52 -10.33 16.91
CA LEU A 85 9.22 -9.73 16.66
C LEU A 85 8.50 -10.51 15.56
N VAL A 86 7.21 -10.78 15.76
CA VAL A 86 6.32 -11.32 14.74
C VAL A 86 5.24 -10.27 14.47
N LEU A 87 5.26 -9.70 13.28
CA LEU A 87 4.50 -8.51 12.93
C LEU A 87 3.55 -8.77 11.76
N ASP A 88 2.45 -8.02 11.75
CA ASP A 88 1.49 -8.00 10.65
C ASP A 88 1.24 -6.56 10.21
N ALA A 89 1.49 -6.26 8.94
CA ALA A 89 1.38 -4.91 8.42
C ALA A 89 -0.03 -4.57 7.89
N GLY A 90 -1.09 -5.25 8.35
CA GLY A 90 -2.50 -4.91 8.10
C GLY A 90 -3.11 -5.57 6.87
N ASP A 91 -4.37 -5.21 6.58
CA ASP A 91 -5.23 -5.76 5.53
C ASP A 91 -5.48 -7.26 5.70
N GLN A 92 -6.02 -7.61 6.85
CA GLN A 92 -6.49 -8.96 7.15
C GLN A 92 -7.89 -9.23 6.58
N PHE A 93 -8.71 -8.17 6.47
CA PHE A 93 -10.09 -8.24 6.04
C PHE A 93 -10.21 -8.34 4.51
N GLN A 94 -11.39 -8.77 4.06
CA GLN A 94 -11.82 -8.86 2.65
C GLN A 94 -10.97 -9.82 1.78
N GLY A 95 -11.52 -10.21 0.65
CA GLY A 95 -10.81 -10.95 -0.39
C GLY A 95 -11.08 -12.44 -0.44
N SER A 96 -11.90 -13.02 0.45
CA SER A 96 -12.33 -14.42 0.37
C SER A 96 -13.73 -14.67 0.93
N LEU A 97 -14.34 -15.80 0.56
CA LEU A 97 -15.64 -16.23 1.09
C LEU A 97 -15.65 -16.41 2.61
N PHE A 98 -14.52 -16.65 3.23
CA PHE A 98 -14.45 -16.74 4.68
C PHE A 98 -14.81 -15.41 5.33
N TYR A 99 -14.29 -14.31 4.81
CA TYR A 99 -14.66 -13.00 5.32
C TYR A 99 -16.11 -12.64 4.99
N THR A 100 -16.56 -12.92 3.77
CA THR A 100 -17.96 -12.71 3.37
C THR A 100 -18.92 -13.40 4.35
N GLN A 101 -18.63 -14.66 4.72
CA GLN A 101 -19.50 -15.48 5.55
C GLN A 101 -19.33 -15.22 7.05
N TYR A 102 -18.10 -15.08 7.53
CA TYR A 102 -17.78 -15.11 8.97
C TYR A 102 -17.24 -13.78 9.50
N LYS A 103 -16.99 -12.81 8.63
CA LYS A 103 -16.38 -11.51 8.97
C LYS A 103 -15.02 -11.70 9.67
N SER A 104 -14.72 -10.91 10.68
CA SER A 104 -13.42 -10.90 11.36
C SER A 104 -13.19 -12.04 12.34
N GLU A 105 -14.22 -12.81 12.70
CA GLU A 105 -14.14 -13.79 13.79
C GLU A 105 -13.05 -14.87 13.57
N PRO A 106 -13.02 -15.63 12.45
CA PRO A 106 -11.98 -16.63 12.26
C PRO A 106 -10.60 -16.01 12.04
N ILE A 107 -10.53 -14.80 11.52
CA ILE A 107 -9.26 -14.09 11.38
C ILE A 107 -8.64 -13.82 12.74
N ALA A 108 -9.41 -13.25 13.68
CA ALA A 108 -8.95 -13.04 15.05
C ALA A 108 -8.54 -14.34 15.74
N GLU A 109 -9.29 -15.45 15.51
CA GLU A 109 -8.96 -16.78 16.03
C GLU A 109 -7.56 -17.23 15.57
N PHE A 110 -7.30 -17.19 14.27
CA PHE A 110 -6.03 -17.61 13.69
C PHE A 110 -4.87 -16.70 14.09
N MET A 111 -5.06 -15.39 14.07
CA MET A 111 -4.02 -14.45 14.44
C MET A 111 -3.61 -14.58 15.91
N ASN A 112 -4.58 -14.79 16.81
CA ASN A 112 -4.31 -15.12 18.21
C ASN A 112 -3.53 -16.44 18.36
N GLY A 113 -3.83 -17.43 17.53
CA GLY A 113 -3.14 -18.72 17.52
C GLY A 113 -1.71 -18.65 16.97
N ILE A 114 -1.42 -17.75 16.04
CA ILE A 114 -0.06 -17.46 15.56
C ILE A 114 0.73 -16.72 16.65
N GLY A 115 0.12 -15.78 17.36
CA GLY A 115 0.75 -14.99 18.41
C GLY A 115 1.66 -13.93 17.83
N PHE A 116 1.06 -12.94 17.18
CA PHE A 116 1.75 -11.72 16.75
C PHE A 116 2.12 -10.83 17.94
N ASP A 117 3.17 -10.03 17.77
CA ASP A 117 3.59 -9.03 18.75
C ASP A 117 2.88 -7.69 18.57
N ALA A 118 2.53 -7.35 17.34
CA ALA A 118 1.70 -6.22 16.96
C ALA A 118 1.17 -6.40 15.53
N MET A 119 0.05 -5.73 15.25
CA MET A 119 -0.53 -5.58 13.91
C MET A 119 -0.77 -4.10 13.62
N ALA A 120 -0.50 -3.65 12.41
CA ALA A 120 -0.98 -2.36 11.90
C ALA A 120 -2.47 -2.47 11.52
N ILE A 121 -3.22 -1.38 11.64
CA ILE A 121 -4.52 -1.27 10.97
C ILE A 121 -4.23 -0.99 9.49
N GLY A 122 -4.81 -1.78 8.58
CA GLY A 122 -4.86 -1.48 7.15
C GLY A 122 -6.16 -0.77 6.76
N ASN A 123 -6.29 -0.36 5.49
CA ASN A 123 -7.51 0.32 5.04
C ASN A 123 -8.71 -0.64 5.00
N HIS A 124 -8.51 -1.90 4.64
CA HIS A 124 -9.59 -2.88 4.56
C HIS A 124 -10.16 -3.29 5.93
N GLU A 125 -9.49 -3.02 7.04
CA GLU A 125 -10.07 -3.16 8.37
C GLU A 125 -11.28 -2.23 8.60
N PHE A 126 -11.45 -1.20 7.76
CA PHE A 126 -12.59 -0.29 7.80
C PHE A 126 -13.70 -0.61 6.78
N ASP A 127 -13.60 -1.65 5.96
CA ASP A 127 -14.56 -1.90 4.87
C ASP A 127 -16.00 -2.14 5.35
N ASP A 128 -16.17 -2.84 6.45
CA ASP A 128 -17.48 -3.04 7.10
C ASP A 128 -17.72 -2.05 8.26
N GLY A 129 -17.02 -0.92 8.24
CA GLY A 129 -17.18 0.17 9.19
C GLY A 129 -16.44 -0.03 10.53
N PRO A 130 -16.49 1.02 11.38
CA PRO A 130 -15.84 1.01 12.70
C PRO A 130 -16.35 -0.08 13.64
N GLU A 131 -17.59 -0.54 13.49
CA GLU A 131 -18.21 -1.56 14.32
C GLU A 131 -17.55 -2.92 14.15
N GLU A 132 -17.24 -3.33 12.93
CA GLU A 132 -16.57 -4.60 12.68
C GLU A 132 -15.10 -4.54 13.11
N LEU A 133 -14.41 -3.42 12.87
CA LEU A 133 -13.07 -3.20 13.39
C LEU A 133 -13.04 -3.27 14.92
N LEU A 134 -14.03 -2.69 15.61
CA LEU A 134 -14.12 -2.77 17.08
C LEU A 134 -14.29 -4.20 17.58
N LYS A 135 -15.11 -5.02 16.91
CA LYS A 135 -15.23 -6.45 17.25
C LYS A 135 -13.89 -7.17 17.09
N PHE A 136 -13.20 -6.91 16.01
CA PHE A 136 -11.89 -7.49 15.75
C PHE A 136 -10.88 -7.09 16.82
N ILE A 137 -10.74 -5.79 17.13
CA ILE A 137 -9.87 -5.29 18.20
C ILE A 137 -10.15 -5.98 19.53
N ASN A 138 -11.43 -6.11 19.90
CA ASN A 138 -11.83 -6.75 21.16
C ASN A 138 -11.54 -8.25 21.19
N ALA A 139 -11.46 -8.92 20.04
CA ALA A 139 -11.17 -10.35 19.94
C ALA A 139 -9.67 -10.66 19.94
N LEU A 140 -8.81 -9.69 19.58
CA LEU A 140 -7.36 -9.87 19.55
C LEU A 140 -6.76 -9.95 20.96
N LYS A 141 -5.71 -10.78 21.11
CA LYS A 141 -4.93 -10.96 22.35
C LYS A 141 -3.58 -10.25 22.33
N PHE A 142 -3.33 -9.49 21.30
CA PHE A 142 -2.12 -8.69 21.09
C PHE A 142 -2.53 -7.30 20.57
N PRO A 143 -1.66 -6.28 20.66
CA PRO A 143 -2.01 -4.92 20.26
C PRO A 143 -2.16 -4.77 18.74
N ILE A 144 -3.22 -4.08 18.34
CA ILE A 144 -3.36 -3.46 17.03
C ILE A 144 -3.02 -1.98 17.17
N ILE A 145 -2.29 -1.41 16.22
CA ILE A 145 -1.75 -0.05 16.31
C ILE A 145 -1.96 0.74 15.01
N SER A 146 -2.24 2.04 15.15
CA SER A 146 -2.23 3.02 14.07
C SER A 146 -2.15 4.43 14.65
N GLY A 147 -1.08 5.17 14.36
CA GLY A 147 -0.82 6.40 15.07
C GLY A 147 -1.38 7.64 14.42
N ASN A 148 -1.37 7.70 13.11
CA ASN A 148 -1.94 8.82 12.35
C ASN A 148 -3.46 8.70 12.15
N THR A 149 -4.07 7.58 12.53
CA THR A 149 -5.53 7.39 12.51
C THR A 149 -6.13 7.96 13.79
N LYS A 150 -6.97 8.99 13.66
CA LYS A 150 -7.56 9.74 14.77
C LYS A 150 -9.04 9.45 14.88
N ALA A 151 -9.45 8.81 15.96
CA ALA A 151 -10.84 8.65 16.31
C ALA A 151 -11.32 9.89 17.09
N ALA A 152 -12.39 10.54 16.62
CA ALA A 152 -12.97 11.70 17.31
C ALA A 152 -13.55 11.30 18.68
N ALA A 153 -13.65 12.28 19.60
CA ALA A 153 -14.32 12.06 20.87
C ALA A 153 -15.78 11.64 20.65
N GLY A 154 -16.17 10.49 21.18
CA GLY A 154 -17.48 9.88 20.94
C GLY A 154 -17.51 8.80 19.84
N SER A 155 -16.45 8.63 19.09
CA SER A 155 -16.28 7.44 18.22
C SER A 155 -16.20 6.17 19.08
N ILE A 156 -16.78 5.08 18.59
CA ILE A 156 -16.67 3.77 19.25
C ILE A 156 -15.23 3.23 19.25
N LEU A 157 -14.37 3.77 18.39
CA LEU A 157 -12.95 3.44 18.31
C LEU A 157 -12.05 4.35 19.17
N ALA A 158 -12.62 5.35 19.86
CA ALA A 158 -11.84 6.22 20.75
C ALA A 158 -11.10 5.38 21.81
N ASP A 159 -9.80 5.58 21.93
CA ASP A 159 -8.90 4.88 22.87
C ASP A 159 -8.83 3.34 22.70
N LYS A 160 -9.27 2.79 21.55
CA LYS A 160 -9.26 1.34 21.30
C LYS A 160 -7.93 0.83 20.74
N TYR A 161 -7.13 1.69 20.17
CA TYR A 161 -5.78 1.38 19.67
C TYR A 161 -4.81 2.51 20.03
N LYS A 162 -3.53 2.22 19.92
CA LYS A 162 -2.44 3.17 20.19
C LYS A 162 -1.63 3.43 18.91
N GLY A 163 -0.82 4.48 18.94
CA GLY A 163 0.08 4.77 17.81
C GLY A 163 1.32 3.89 17.78
N TYR A 164 1.76 3.40 18.94
CA TYR A 164 2.93 2.54 19.07
C TYR A 164 2.87 1.67 20.32
N VAL A 165 3.72 0.65 20.37
CA VAL A 165 3.99 -0.20 21.54
C VAL A 165 5.49 -0.31 21.75
N ILE A 166 5.92 -0.48 23.02
CA ILE A 166 7.31 -0.73 23.38
C ILE A 166 7.42 -2.12 23.99
N LYS A 167 8.33 -2.92 23.45
CA LYS A 167 8.63 -4.29 23.91
C LYS A 167 10.02 -4.32 24.54
N ASP A 168 10.19 -5.10 25.61
CA ASP A 168 11.50 -5.45 26.12
C ASP A 168 11.91 -6.80 25.53
N LEU A 169 12.98 -6.81 24.75
CA LEU A 169 13.51 -7.98 24.07
C LEU A 169 14.98 -8.13 24.46
N GLY A 170 15.27 -9.11 25.30
CA GLY A 170 16.63 -9.36 25.78
C GLY A 170 17.24 -8.22 26.60
N GLY A 171 16.41 -7.47 27.35
CA GLY A 171 16.84 -6.33 28.14
C GLY A 171 17.02 -5.03 27.35
N GLN A 172 16.63 -5.01 26.07
CA GLN A 172 16.62 -3.81 25.23
C GLN A 172 15.18 -3.44 24.84
N LYS A 173 14.87 -2.14 24.91
CA LYS A 173 13.58 -1.64 24.46
C LYS A 173 13.55 -1.46 22.95
N VAL A 174 12.54 -2.03 22.31
CA VAL A 174 12.23 -1.88 20.88
C VAL A 174 10.82 -1.31 20.77
N ALA A 175 10.65 -0.20 20.07
CA ALA A 175 9.35 0.36 19.75
C ALA A 175 8.88 -0.14 18.38
N VAL A 176 7.57 -0.44 18.30
CA VAL A 176 6.87 -0.66 17.04
C VAL A 176 5.83 0.45 16.92
N VAL A 177 6.03 1.38 15.97
CA VAL A 177 5.13 2.49 15.66
C VAL A 177 4.40 2.20 14.34
N SER A 178 3.18 2.70 14.16
CA SER A 178 2.41 2.39 12.94
C SER A 178 1.75 3.61 12.33
N VAL A 179 1.62 3.57 11.00
CA VAL A 179 0.85 4.52 10.18
C VAL A 179 0.03 3.79 9.12
N LEU A 180 -1.09 4.42 8.76
CA LEU A 180 -2.04 4.00 7.73
C LEU A 180 -2.13 5.06 6.63
N ALA A 181 -2.34 4.64 5.40
CA ALA A 181 -2.51 5.52 4.25
C ALA A 181 -3.61 6.57 4.47
N THR A 182 -3.29 7.83 4.16
CA THR A 182 -4.21 8.97 4.41
C THR A 182 -5.42 8.98 3.48
N ASP A 183 -5.38 8.24 2.37
CA ASP A 183 -6.50 8.07 1.44
C ASP A 183 -7.46 6.92 1.83
N THR A 184 -7.34 6.38 3.04
CA THR A 184 -8.25 5.34 3.57
C THR A 184 -9.71 5.78 3.56
N ASN A 185 -10.00 7.08 3.67
CA ASN A 185 -11.36 7.61 3.50
C ASN A 185 -11.86 7.57 2.05
N GLU A 186 -11.00 7.32 1.06
CA GLU A 186 -11.34 7.12 -0.35
C GLU A 186 -11.35 5.63 -0.73
N THR A 187 -10.59 4.81 -0.01
CA THR A 187 -10.38 3.39 -0.33
C THR A 187 -11.13 2.43 0.59
N SER A 188 -11.86 2.96 1.61
CA SER A 188 -12.63 2.17 2.57
C SER A 188 -13.78 2.98 3.19
N SER A 189 -14.37 2.50 4.30
CA SER A 189 -15.56 3.06 4.96
C SER A 189 -15.31 3.40 6.44
N PRO A 190 -14.34 4.26 6.80
CA PRO A 190 -14.02 4.57 8.19
C PRO A 190 -15.10 5.43 8.91
N GLY A 191 -16.00 6.07 8.15
CA GLY A 191 -17.01 6.98 8.66
C GLY A 191 -16.48 8.35 9.08
N ASP A 192 -17.39 9.29 9.32
CA ASP A 192 -17.07 10.71 9.56
C ASP A 192 -16.34 10.99 10.88
N MET A 193 -16.30 10.01 11.79
CA MET A 193 -15.65 10.17 13.09
C MET A 193 -14.19 9.73 13.11
N ILE A 194 -13.65 9.27 11.97
CA ILE A 194 -12.25 8.88 11.80
C ILE A 194 -11.59 9.84 10.81
N SER A 195 -10.40 10.28 11.14
CA SER A 195 -9.57 11.13 10.26
C SER A 195 -8.13 10.65 10.26
N PHE A 196 -7.40 11.00 9.22
CA PHE A 196 -6.02 10.57 9.01
C PHE A 196 -5.11 11.80 8.97
N GLU A 197 -4.11 11.82 9.85
CA GLU A 197 -3.05 12.81 9.84
C GLU A 197 -1.97 12.39 8.81
N ASP A 198 -1.26 13.37 8.21
CA ASP A 198 -0.12 13.06 7.35
C ASP A 198 0.90 12.17 8.09
N GLU A 199 1.30 11.09 7.47
CA GLU A 199 2.13 10.04 8.08
C GLU A 199 3.48 10.60 8.54
N ILE A 200 4.13 11.44 7.70
CA ILE A 200 5.43 12.04 7.99
C ILE A 200 5.32 13.04 9.14
N ALA A 201 4.25 13.83 9.17
CA ALA A 201 4.02 14.79 10.26
C ALA A 201 3.83 14.07 11.59
N TYR A 202 2.99 13.02 11.62
CA TYR A 202 2.80 12.18 12.79
C TYR A 202 4.10 11.52 13.26
N LEU A 203 4.82 10.85 12.34
CA LEU A 203 6.02 10.08 12.67
C LEU A 203 7.14 10.94 13.26
N LYS A 204 7.33 12.17 12.79
CA LYS A 204 8.31 13.11 13.39
C LYS A 204 8.03 13.37 14.87
N GLY A 205 6.76 13.47 15.23
CA GLY A 205 6.35 13.65 16.64
C GLY A 205 6.51 12.37 17.45
N ALA A 206 6.00 11.25 16.92
CA ALA A 206 6.01 9.96 17.60
C ALA A 206 7.43 9.41 17.83
N VAL A 207 8.31 9.50 16.83
CA VAL A 207 9.71 9.09 16.97
C VAL A 207 10.40 9.87 18.07
N LYS A 208 10.20 11.21 18.10
CA LYS A 208 10.77 12.02 19.19
C LYS A 208 10.22 11.60 20.55
N GLU A 209 8.92 11.39 20.68
CA GLU A 209 8.31 10.95 21.95
C GLU A 209 8.86 9.60 22.43
N ILE A 210 9.08 8.66 21.51
CA ILE A 210 9.67 7.34 21.78
C ILE A 210 11.13 7.50 22.23
N GLN A 211 11.91 8.32 21.55
CA GLN A 211 13.31 8.58 21.91
C GLN A 211 13.45 9.29 23.26
N ASP A 212 12.55 10.22 23.59
CA ASP A 212 12.50 10.90 24.89
C ASP A 212 12.24 9.91 26.05
N GLN A 213 11.68 8.71 25.78
CA GLN A 213 11.53 7.61 26.73
C GLN A 213 12.77 6.70 26.81
N GLY A 214 13.85 7.06 26.15
CA GLY A 214 15.11 6.31 26.11
C GLY A 214 15.10 5.08 25.21
N VAL A 215 14.20 5.04 24.22
CA VAL A 215 14.13 3.97 23.23
C VAL A 215 14.82 4.42 21.95
N ASN A 216 15.82 3.67 21.52
CA ASN A 216 16.65 3.98 20.35
C ASN A 216 16.62 2.87 19.26
N LYS A 217 15.61 2.00 19.31
CA LYS A 217 15.35 0.99 18.28
C LYS A 217 13.88 1.08 17.93
N ILE A 218 13.59 1.59 16.72
CA ILE A 218 12.24 1.94 16.28
C ILE A 218 11.93 1.24 14.96
N VAL A 219 10.98 0.33 14.99
CA VAL A 219 10.43 -0.37 13.83
C VAL A 219 9.12 0.33 13.44
N LEU A 220 9.03 0.82 12.22
CA LEU A 220 7.78 1.30 11.63
C LEU A 220 7.04 0.10 11.01
N LEU A 221 5.84 -0.15 11.49
CA LEU A 221 4.89 -1.11 10.91
C LEU A 221 3.88 -0.31 10.09
N SER A 222 4.07 -0.29 8.78
CA SER A 222 3.45 0.65 7.86
C SER A 222 2.38 0.00 6.99
N HIS A 223 1.26 0.72 6.78
CA HIS A 223 0.27 0.31 5.78
C HIS A 223 -0.04 1.48 4.82
N VAL A 224 0.99 1.90 4.06
CA VAL A 224 0.91 3.06 3.13
C VAL A 224 1.42 2.74 1.72
N GLY A 225 2.01 1.56 1.54
CA GLY A 225 2.59 1.11 0.28
C GLY A 225 4.07 1.46 0.10
N TYR A 226 4.74 0.61 -0.67
CA TYR A 226 6.20 0.60 -0.82
C TYR A 226 6.80 1.94 -1.30
N VAL A 227 6.12 2.66 -2.18
CA VAL A 227 6.61 3.98 -2.65
C VAL A 227 6.59 4.98 -1.52
N ARG A 228 5.47 5.05 -0.76
CA ARG A 228 5.33 5.97 0.36
C ARG A 228 6.26 5.61 1.52
N ASP A 229 6.54 4.32 1.75
CA ASP A 229 7.54 3.87 2.73
C ASP A 229 8.94 4.44 2.44
N GLN A 230 9.33 4.51 1.16
CA GLN A 230 10.60 5.10 0.76
C GLN A 230 10.63 6.62 1.02
N GLU A 231 9.53 7.33 0.75
CA GLU A 231 9.41 8.75 1.04
C GLU A 231 9.47 9.04 2.55
N ILE A 232 8.82 8.19 3.36
CA ILE A 232 8.89 8.26 4.83
C ILE A 232 10.33 8.06 5.31
N ALA A 233 11.02 7.03 4.82
CA ALA A 233 12.41 6.79 5.17
C ALA A 233 13.31 8.00 4.84
N GLN A 234 13.09 8.67 3.71
CA GLN A 234 13.85 9.86 3.31
C GLN A 234 13.51 11.12 4.13
N ALA A 235 12.33 11.17 4.76
CA ALA A 235 11.82 12.37 5.41
C ALA A 235 11.89 12.35 6.95
N VAL A 236 12.06 11.16 7.56
CA VAL A 236 11.97 10.97 9.02
C VAL A 236 13.24 10.32 9.55
N ASP A 237 13.95 11.03 10.43
CA ASP A 237 15.07 10.46 11.19
C ASP A 237 14.60 9.58 12.34
N GLY A 238 15.42 8.61 12.72
CA GLY A 238 15.23 7.78 13.91
C GLY A 238 14.29 6.58 13.72
N ILE A 239 13.81 6.33 12.51
CA ILE A 239 13.21 5.05 12.12
C ILE A 239 14.36 4.15 11.66
N ASP A 240 14.44 2.94 12.24
CA ASP A 240 15.53 2.01 11.97
C ASP A 240 15.16 0.92 10.95
N VAL A 241 13.89 0.52 10.90
CA VAL A 241 13.36 -0.52 10.00
C VAL A 241 11.94 -0.14 9.60
N ILE A 242 11.54 -0.40 8.35
CA ILE A 242 10.16 -0.31 7.89
C ILE A 242 9.68 -1.69 7.44
N VAL A 243 8.58 -2.16 8.04
CA VAL A 243 7.82 -3.35 7.62
C VAL A 243 6.53 -2.85 6.99
N GLY A 244 6.41 -2.98 5.67
CA GLY A 244 5.35 -2.37 4.89
C GLY A 244 4.27 -3.33 4.39
N GLY A 245 3.10 -2.78 4.04
CA GLY A 245 1.94 -3.43 3.43
C GLY A 245 1.26 -2.57 2.37
N HIS A 246 -0.03 -2.78 2.12
CA HIS A 246 -0.94 -2.03 1.26
C HIS A 246 -0.73 -2.24 -0.26
N SER A 247 0.47 -2.13 -0.76
CA SER A 247 0.74 -2.20 -2.21
C SER A 247 0.95 -3.61 -2.75
N HIS A 248 0.87 -4.65 -1.92
CA HIS A 248 1.12 -6.06 -2.27
C HIS A 248 2.48 -6.26 -2.96
N THR A 249 3.49 -5.50 -2.56
CA THR A 249 4.78 -5.49 -3.24
C THR A 249 5.62 -6.71 -2.82
N LEU A 250 6.11 -7.47 -3.79
CA LEU A 250 7.17 -8.45 -3.54
C LEU A 250 8.53 -7.75 -3.59
N LEU A 251 9.25 -7.77 -2.48
CA LEU A 251 10.67 -7.46 -2.44
C LEU A 251 11.47 -8.76 -2.35
N SER A 252 12.47 -8.92 -3.20
CA SER A 252 13.33 -10.10 -3.21
C SER A 252 14.64 -9.79 -3.92
N SER A 253 15.75 -10.28 -3.38
CA SER A 253 17.06 -10.15 -4.03
C SER A 253 17.35 -11.27 -5.03
N THR A 254 16.44 -12.25 -5.17
CA THR A 254 16.62 -13.44 -6.04
C THR A 254 15.51 -13.64 -7.06
N ASP A 255 14.32 -13.09 -6.84
CA ASP A 255 13.20 -13.19 -7.78
C ASP A 255 13.26 -12.05 -8.80
N PRO A 256 13.39 -12.34 -10.12
CA PRO A 256 13.45 -11.30 -11.15
C PRO A 256 12.14 -10.51 -11.33
N LYS A 257 11.03 -10.96 -10.75
CA LYS A 257 9.74 -10.26 -10.77
C LYS A 257 9.56 -9.31 -9.59
N ALA A 258 10.48 -9.34 -8.61
CA ALA A 258 10.40 -8.44 -7.46
C ALA A 258 10.54 -6.98 -7.88
N ALA A 259 9.81 -6.10 -7.19
CA ALA A 259 9.86 -4.65 -7.41
C ALA A 259 11.16 -4.01 -6.91
N GLY A 260 11.90 -4.70 -6.04
CA GLY A 260 13.16 -4.25 -5.47
C GLY A 260 13.82 -5.34 -4.62
N PRO A 261 15.03 -5.08 -4.11
CA PRO A 261 15.74 -6.02 -3.25
C PRO A 261 15.05 -6.15 -1.88
N TYR A 262 15.27 -7.27 -1.20
CA TYR A 262 14.87 -7.48 0.19
C TYR A 262 16.12 -7.61 1.09
N PRO A 263 16.34 -6.69 2.06
CA PRO A 263 15.64 -5.41 2.22
C PRO A 263 16.01 -4.37 1.14
N THR A 264 15.13 -3.42 0.87
CA THR A 264 15.47 -2.18 0.15
C THR A 264 16.07 -1.19 1.13
N LEU A 265 17.25 -0.65 0.85
CA LEU A 265 17.94 0.32 1.71
C LEU A 265 17.69 1.74 1.20
N VAL A 266 17.14 2.61 2.06
CA VAL A 266 16.87 4.02 1.75
C VAL A 266 17.54 4.90 2.79
N LYS A 267 18.24 5.94 2.36
CA LYS A 267 18.90 6.87 3.30
C LYS A 267 17.90 7.83 3.93
N ASN A 268 17.94 7.91 5.26
CA ASN A 268 17.21 8.94 6.01
C ASN A 268 17.92 10.31 5.92
N PRO A 269 17.34 11.39 6.46
CA PRO A 269 17.95 12.73 6.43
C PRO A 269 19.35 12.80 7.04
N SER A 270 19.67 11.94 8.01
CA SER A 270 21.00 11.83 8.63
C SER A 270 21.97 10.96 7.83
N GLY A 271 21.58 10.40 6.68
CA GLY A 271 22.39 9.58 5.79
C GLY A 271 22.55 8.12 6.23
N ILE A 272 21.75 7.66 7.19
CA ILE A 272 21.72 6.27 7.69
C ILE A 272 20.78 5.46 6.78
N ASP A 273 21.18 4.25 6.43
CA ASP A 273 20.37 3.33 5.63
C ASP A 273 19.24 2.74 6.49
N VAL A 274 17.99 2.94 6.06
CA VAL A 274 16.78 2.36 6.64
C VAL A 274 16.36 1.17 5.77
N PRO A 275 16.39 -0.07 6.26
CA PRO A 275 15.89 -1.24 5.55
C PRO A 275 14.35 -1.22 5.51
N ILE A 276 13.79 -1.38 4.31
CA ILE A 276 12.37 -1.53 4.02
C ILE A 276 12.10 -2.94 3.55
N VAL A 277 11.12 -3.60 4.13
CA VAL A 277 10.70 -4.97 3.77
C VAL A 277 9.19 -5.07 3.61
N THR A 278 8.76 -5.92 2.67
CA THR A 278 7.36 -6.34 2.48
C THR A 278 7.32 -7.75 1.89
N ALA A 279 6.27 -8.51 2.13
CA ALA A 279 6.16 -9.94 1.84
C ALA A 279 5.03 -10.26 0.85
N TYR A 280 4.84 -9.43 -0.19
CA TYR A 280 3.77 -9.62 -1.17
C TYR A 280 2.38 -9.50 -0.52
N ALA A 281 1.54 -10.58 -0.60
CA ALA A 281 0.19 -10.61 -0.09
C ALA A 281 -0.33 -12.06 0.03
N TYR A 282 -1.58 -12.24 0.50
CA TYR A 282 -2.36 -13.48 0.42
C TYR A 282 -1.71 -14.69 1.10
N SER A 283 -0.98 -14.48 2.18
CA SER A 283 -0.22 -15.53 2.87
C SER A 283 0.84 -16.25 2.02
N LYS A 284 1.17 -15.75 0.82
CA LYS A 284 2.06 -16.44 -0.12
C LYS A 284 3.50 -16.50 0.35
N TYR A 285 3.94 -15.47 1.06
CA TYR A 285 5.29 -15.34 1.61
C TYR A 285 5.28 -15.01 3.10
N LEU A 286 6.31 -15.43 3.79
CA LEU A 286 6.68 -14.97 5.13
C LEU A 286 7.98 -14.16 5.02
N GLY A 287 7.97 -12.91 5.43
CA GLY A 287 9.19 -12.11 5.52
C GLY A 287 10.02 -12.55 6.72
N ASP A 288 11.33 -12.68 6.53
CA ASP A 288 12.32 -13.02 7.57
C ASP A 288 13.51 -12.08 7.45
N LEU A 289 13.65 -11.18 8.42
CA LEU A 289 14.67 -10.14 8.46
C LEU A 289 15.47 -10.24 9.76
N ALA A 290 16.78 -10.24 9.67
CA ALA A 290 17.68 -10.10 10.80
C ALA A 290 18.39 -8.74 10.74
N VAL A 291 18.23 -7.92 11.79
CA VAL A 291 18.84 -6.59 11.91
C VAL A 291 19.85 -6.60 13.05
N THR A 292 21.03 -6.07 12.80
CA THR A 292 22.07 -5.89 13.84
C THR A 292 22.24 -4.41 14.12
N PHE A 293 22.15 -4.05 15.39
CA PHE A 293 22.33 -2.69 15.90
C PHE A 293 23.65 -2.57 16.65
N ASP A 294 24.26 -1.40 16.58
CA ASP A 294 25.37 -1.03 17.45
C ASP A 294 24.90 -0.61 18.86
N ASP A 295 25.83 -0.25 19.72
CA ASP A 295 25.57 0.18 21.10
C ASP A 295 24.71 1.47 21.17
N ASN A 296 24.69 2.28 20.12
CA ASN A 296 23.90 3.52 20.03
C ASN A 296 22.49 3.29 19.47
N GLY A 297 22.18 2.07 19.02
CA GLY A 297 20.94 1.72 18.36
C GLY A 297 20.91 2.01 16.86
N VAL A 298 22.08 2.23 16.23
CA VAL A 298 22.19 2.44 14.79
C VAL A 298 22.29 1.09 14.07
N VAL A 299 21.55 0.94 12.98
CA VAL A 299 21.59 -0.26 12.13
C VAL A 299 22.95 -0.42 11.48
N LYS A 300 23.61 -1.53 11.74
CA LYS A 300 24.91 -1.94 11.13
C LYS A 300 24.71 -2.83 9.91
N SER A 301 23.74 -3.73 9.98
CA SER A 301 23.38 -4.62 8.89
C SER A 301 21.93 -5.05 8.99
N ALA A 302 21.33 -5.32 7.84
CA ALA A 302 20.01 -5.89 7.72
C ALA A 302 20.04 -6.94 6.60
N GLU A 303 19.72 -8.18 6.94
CA GLU A 303 19.85 -9.33 6.02
C GLU A 303 18.59 -10.22 6.13
N GLY A 304 18.13 -10.75 5.01
CA GLY A 304 16.97 -11.64 5.00
C GLY A 304 16.41 -11.89 3.62
N ALA A 305 15.29 -12.57 3.58
CA ALA A 305 14.53 -12.83 2.35
C ALA A 305 13.08 -13.19 2.68
N PRO A 306 12.12 -12.92 1.77
CA PRO A 306 10.79 -13.47 1.88
C PRO A 306 10.85 -14.97 1.57
N LYS A 307 10.31 -15.79 2.45
CA LYS A 307 10.19 -17.24 2.27
C LYS A 307 8.88 -17.57 1.56
N LEU A 308 8.95 -18.15 0.37
CA LEU A 308 7.76 -18.67 -0.31
C LEU A 308 7.16 -19.82 0.51
N LEU A 309 5.87 -19.74 0.83
CA LEU A 309 5.15 -20.76 1.60
C LEU A 309 4.53 -21.79 0.64
N ASP A 310 5.37 -22.56 0.00
CA ASP A 310 5.00 -23.66 -0.89
C ASP A 310 4.82 -25.00 -0.14
N VAL A 311 4.76 -26.09 -0.87
CA VAL A 311 4.58 -27.45 -0.31
C VAL A 311 5.73 -27.95 0.55
N SER A 312 6.89 -27.29 0.54
CA SER A 312 8.01 -27.63 1.43
C SER A 312 7.77 -27.20 2.87
N VAL A 313 6.82 -26.28 3.08
CA VAL A 313 6.42 -25.80 4.41
C VAL A 313 5.35 -26.70 4.98
N THR A 314 5.64 -27.34 6.11
CA THR A 314 4.68 -28.15 6.84
C THR A 314 3.61 -27.25 7.45
N PRO A 315 2.32 -27.41 7.09
CA PRO A 315 1.25 -26.65 7.71
C PRO A 315 1.01 -27.11 9.16
N ASP A 316 0.47 -26.24 10.00
CA ASP A 316 -0.01 -26.61 11.33
C ASP A 316 -1.27 -27.45 11.23
N ASP A 317 -1.31 -28.61 11.90
CA ASP A 317 -2.42 -29.58 11.82
C ASP A 317 -3.72 -29.03 12.42
N ALA A 318 -3.64 -28.29 13.53
CA ALA A 318 -4.81 -27.74 14.19
C ALA A 318 -5.46 -26.64 13.34
N PHE A 319 -4.65 -25.78 12.73
CA PHE A 319 -5.12 -24.77 11.79
C PHE A 319 -5.70 -25.40 10.52
N THR A 320 -5.04 -26.41 9.97
CA THR A 320 -5.54 -27.14 8.79
C THR A 320 -6.92 -27.72 9.06
N LYS A 321 -7.11 -28.39 10.21
CA LYS A 321 -8.40 -28.91 10.63
C LYS A 321 -9.45 -27.80 10.76
N ARG A 322 -9.10 -26.69 11.43
CA ARG A 322 -10.01 -25.56 11.64
C ARG A 322 -10.43 -24.88 10.34
N VAL A 323 -9.50 -24.68 9.40
CA VAL A 323 -9.80 -24.19 8.05
C VAL A 323 -10.79 -25.10 7.34
N THR A 324 -10.59 -26.43 7.41
CA THR A 324 -11.50 -27.41 6.82
C THR A 324 -12.90 -27.36 7.43
N GLU A 325 -13.00 -27.19 8.75
CA GLU A 325 -14.29 -27.01 9.43
C GLU A 325 -15.04 -25.76 8.96
N LEU A 326 -14.33 -24.64 8.82
CA LEU A 326 -14.89 -23.37 8.35
C LEU A 326 -15.24 -23.41 6.84
N ALA A 327 -14.49 -24.16 6.04
CA ALA A 327 -14.77 -24.34 4.61
C ALA A 327 -16.04 -25.17 4.36
N GLY A 328 -16.38 -26.11 5.25
CA GLY A 328 -17.53 -27.01 5.07
C GLY A 328 -18.83 -26.32 4.66
N PRO A 329 -19.34 -25.34 5.42
CA PRO A 329 -20.56 -24.60 5.04
C PRO A 329 -20.45 -23.80 3.73
N LEU A 330 -19.24 -23.43 3.30
CA LEU A 330 -19.00 -22.67 2.08
C LEU A 330 -18.99 -23.57 0.83
N GLU A 331 -18.80 -24.89 0.99
CA GLU A 331 -18.64 -25.81 -0.14
C GLU A 331 -19.88 -25.92 -1.03
N GLU A 332 -21.07 -25.86 -0.45
CA GLU A 332 -22.31 -25.88 -1.25
C GLU A 332 -22.45 -24.61 -2.09
N MET A 333 -22.08 -23.46 -1.54
CA MET A 333 -22.09 -22.20 -2.26
C MET A 333 -21.02 -22.16 -3.35
N LYS A 334 -19.79 -22.59 -3.02
CA LYS A 334 -18.67 -22.66 -3.96
C LYS A 334 -18.97 -23.56 -5.16
N LYS A 335 -19.65 -24.70 -4.93
CA LYS A 335 -19.90 -25.72 -5.96
C LYS A 335 -21.05 -25.39 -6.90
N LYS A 336 -21.88 -24.40 -6.62
CA LYS A 336 -23.00 -24.02 -7.51
C LYS A 336 -22.43 -23.62 -8.87
N GLU A 337 -22.53 -24.50 -9.85
CA GLU A 337 -22.18 -24.20 -11.24
C GLU A 337 -23.10 -23.14 -11.80
N ILE A 338 -22.52 -22.14 -12.46
CA ILE A 338 -23.22 -21.03 -13.08
C ILE A 338 -22.99 -20.96 -14.59
N GLY A 339 -22.04 -21.71 -15.12
CA GLY A 339 -21.71 -21.78 -16.53
C GLY A 339 -20.30 -22.32 -16.76
N SER A 340 -19.70 -21.94 -17.88
CA SER A 340 -18.31 -22.31 -18.21
C SER A 340 -17.61 -21.20 -18.96
N SER A 341 -16.26 -21.21 -18.96
CA SER A 341 -15.41 -20.31 -19.73
C SER A 341 -14.50 -21.08 -20.69
N GLU A 342 -14.36 -20.61 -21.93
CA GLU A 342 -13.49 -21.25 -22.95
C GLU A 342 -11.99 -21.12 -22.63
N SER A 343 -11.61 -20.06 -21.89
CA SER A 343 -10.22 -19.80 -21.47
C SER A 343 -10.20 -19.07 -20.12
N VAL A 344 -9.02 -18.88 -19.56
CA VAL A 344 -8.83 -18.10 -18.32
C VAL A 344 -9.37 -16.67 -18.51
N ILE A 345 -10.15 -16.21 -17.53
CA ILE A 345 -10.60 -14.82 -17.40
C ILE A 345 -9.62 -14.13 -16.49
N ASP A 346 -8.70 -13.35 -17.05
CA ASP A 346 -7.61 -12.72 -16.32
C ASP A 346 -8.12 -11.51 -15.48
N GLY A 347 -8.03 -11.65 -14.17
CA GLY A 347 -8.33 -10.63 -13.17
C GLY A 347 -7.09 -10.20 -12.38
N SER A 348 -5.89 -10.46 -12.91
CA SER A 348 -4.63 -10.11 -12.25
C SER A 348 -4.50 -8.60 -12.04
N ARG A 349 -3.96 -8.22 -10.88
CA ARG A 349 -3.76 -6.84 -10.47
C ARG A 349 -2.89 -6.07 -11.47
N GLU A 350 -1.81 -6.68 -11.94
CA GLU A 350 -0.84 -6.09 -12.85
C GLU A 350 -1.46 -5.72 -14.21
N VAL A 351 -2.49 -6.45 -14.60
CA VAL A 351 -3.20 -6.22 -15.85
C VAL A 351 -4.37 -5.27 -15.63
N CYS A 352 -5.31 -5.63 -14.74
CA CYS A 352 -6.58 -4.92 -14.59
C CYS A 352 -6.46 -3.52 -13.97
N ARG A 353 -5.31 -3.18 -13.36
CA ARG A 353 -5.04 -1.85 -12.81
C ARG A 353 -4.15 -0.98 -13.69
N ALA A 354 -3.81 -1.43 -14.90
CA ALA A 354 -2.92 -0.70 -15.80
C ALA A 354 -3.37 -0.68 -17.27
N LYS A 355 -4.22 -1.61 -17.68
CA LYS A 355 -4.70 -1.76 -19.06
C LYS A 355 -6.01 -2.53 -19.11
N GLU A 356 -6.58 -2.69 -20.31
CA GLU A 356 -7.73 -3.56 -20.54
C GLU A 356 -7.43 -5.00 -20.07
N CYS A 357 -8.39 -5.63 -19.37
CA CYS A 357 -8.29 -7.03 -18.97
C CYS A 357 -9.61 -7.77 -19.22
N THR A 358 -9.53 -9.08 -19.45
CA THR A 358 -10.71 -9.90 -19.76
C THR A 358 -11.71 -9.96 -18.60
N MET A 359 -11.26 -9.91 -17.35
CA MET A 359 -12.15 -9.81 -16.18
C MET A 359 -12.84 -8.45 -16.12
N GLY A 360 -12.12 -7.37 -16.42
CA GLY A 360 -12.68 -6.03 -16.50
C GLY A 360 -13.77 -5.93 -17.56
N ASN A 361 -13.54 -6.53 -18.72
CA ASN A 361 -14.53 -6.60 -19.80
C ASN A 361 -15.74 -7.41 -19.38
N LEU A 362 -15.57 -8.61 -18.79
CA LEU A 362 -16.68 -9.43 -18.28
C LEU A 362 -17.56 -8.65 -17.31
N VAL A 363 -16.95 -8.06 -16.28
CA VAL A 363 -17.72 -7.38 -15.22
C VAL A 363 -18.41 -6.14 -15.76
N SER A 364 -17.72 -5.32 -16.56
CA SER A 364 -18.33 -4.11 -17.16
C SER A 364 -19.45 -4.44 -18.13
N ASP A 365 -19.32 -5.51 -18.92
CA ASP A 365 -20.38 -5.98 -19.83
C ASP A 365 -21.58 -6.52 -19.05
N ALA A 366 -21.35 -7.27 -17.97
CA ALA A 366 -22.40 -7.79 -17.11
C ALA A 366 -23.19 -6.66 -16.41
N LEU A 367 -22.49 -5.62 -15.94
CA LEU A 367 -23.13 -4.42 -15.38
C LEU A 367 -24.03 -3.75 -16.41
N LEU A 368 -23.53 -3.54 -17.63
CA LEU A 368 -24.27 -2.87 -18.68
C LEU A 368 -25.48 -3.69 -19.15
N ASP A 369 -25.30 -5.01 -19.33
CA ASP A 369 -26.39 -5.93 -19.69
C ASP A 369 -27.51 -5.92 -18.63
N ARG A 370 -27.13 -5.88 -17.33
CA ARG A 370 -28.10 -5.90 -16.21
C ARG A 370 -29.04 -4.72 -16.20
N VAL A 371 -28.61 -3.56 -16.74
CA VAL A 371 -29.37 -2.30 -16.73
C VAL A 371 -29.71 -1.77 -18.14
N LYS A 372 -29.52 -2.60 -19.18
CA LYS A 372 -29.72 -2.21 -20.60
C LYS A 372 -31.08 -1.58 -20.91
N ASP A 373 -32.12 -1.99 -20.19
CA ASP A 373 -33.49 -1.48 -20.38
C ASP A 373 -33.78 -0.17 -19.62
N GLN A 374 -32.77 0.38 -18.90
CA GLN A 374 -32.89 1.59 -18.09
C GLN A 374 -32.33 2.84 -18.76
N GLY A 375 -31.99 2.78 -20.05
CA GLY A 375 -31.38 3.90 -20.78
C GLY A 375 -29.91 4.19 -20.37
N VAL A 376 -29.29 3.25 -19.67
CA VAL A 376 -27.86 3.29 -19.31
C VAL A 376 -27.03 2.72 -20.45
N THR A 377 -25.98 3.44 -20.86
CA THR A 377 -25.19 3.10 -22.04
C THR A 377 -23.69 2.94 -21.75
N ILE A 378 -23.24 3.26 -20.55
CA ILE A 378 -21.83 3.23 -20.16
C ILE A 378 -21.68 2.51 -18.82
N ALA A 379 -20.76 1.56 -18.74
CA ALA A 379 -20.34 0.96 -17.48
C ALA A 379 -18.90 1.37 -17.15
N ILE A 380 -18.63 1.66 -15.89
CA ILE A 380 -17.30 1.94 -15.36
C ILE A 380 -17.10 1.13 -14.07
N GLN A 381 -16.09 0.27 -14.07
CA GLN A 381 -15.70 -0.59 -12.94
C GLN A 381 -14.26 -0.30 -12.55
N ASN A 382 -13.97 -0.18 -11.27
CA ASN A 382 -12.60 -0.03 -10.78
C ASN A 382 -11.83 -1.36 -10.82
N GLY A 383 -10.59 -1.35 -11.29
CA GLY A 383 -9.71 -2.51 -11.30
C GLY A 383 -9.41 -3.07 -9.91
N GLY A 384 -9.51 -2.24 -8.87
CA GLY A 384 -9.37 -2.64 -7.46
C GLY A 384 -10.49 -3.54 -6.96
N GLY A 385 -11.68 -3.45 -7.56
CA GLY A 385 -12.81 -4.33 -7.27
C GLY A 385 -12.67 -5.75 -7.81
N LEU A 386 -11.66 -6.03 -8.65
CA LEU A 386 -11.40 -7.32 -9.28
C LEU A 386 -10.27 -8.03 -8.53
N ARG A 387 -10.58 -9.11 -7.78
CA ARG A 387 -9.65 -9.66 -6.78
C ARG A 387 -9.03 -11.01 -7.14
N ALA A 388 -9.48 -11.66 -8.21
CA ALA A 388 -8.97 -12.95 -8.67
C ALA A 388 -9.23 -13.13 -10.17
N SER A 389 -8.59 -14.14 -10.76
CA SER A 389 -8.90 -14.69 -12.09
C SER A 389 -9.86 -15.87 -11.94
N ILE A 390 -10.54 -16.24 -13.04
CA ILE A 390 -11.35 -17.46 -13.16
C ILE A 390 -10.68 -18.38 -14.18
N ASP A 391 -10.52 -19.65 -13.84
CA ASP A 391 -9.91 -20.64 -14.70
C ASP A 391 -10.80 -21.04 -15.89
N ALA A 392 -10.21 -21.64 -16.93
CA ALA A 392 -10.96 -22.23 -18.03
C ALA A 392 -11.73 -23.47 -17.57
N GLY A 393 -12.91 -23.69 -18.10
CA GLY A 393 -13.78 -24.81 -17.78
C GLY A 393 -15.04 -24.39 -17.04
N THR A 394 -15.54 -25.23 -16.15
CA THR A 394 -16.72 -24.94 -15.33
C THR A 394 -16.47 -23.73 -14.45
N VAL A 395 -17.42 -22.79 -14.44
CA VAL A 395 -17.39 -21.62 -13.56
C VAL A 395 -18.43 -21.77 -12.46
N THR A 396 -18.02 -21.52 -11.25
CA THR A 396 -18.84 -21.64 -10.05
C THR A 396 -19.16 -20.28 -9.44
N MET A 397 -20.22 -20.20 -8.64
CA MET A 397 -20.55 -19.02 -7.85
C MET A 397 -19.41 -18.65 -6.88
N GLY A 398 -18.70 -19.65 -6.36
CA GLY A 398 -17.54 -19.45 -5.49
C GLY A 398 -16.42 -18.67 -6.15
N GLU A 399 -16.14 -18.91 -7.43
CA GLU A 399 -15.14 -18.17 -8.18
C GLU A 399 -15.57 -16.72 -8.41
N VAL A 400 -16.84 -16.48 -8.74
CA VAL A 400 -17.37 -15.11 -8.91
C VAL A 400 -17.29 -14.34 -7.59
N LEU A 401 -17.68 -14.95 -6.47
CA LEU A 401 -17.58 -14.33 -5.14
C LEU A 401 -16.12 -14.09 -4.71
N THR A 402 -15.19 -14.89 -5.22
CA THR A 402 -13.75 -14.66 -5.00
C THR A 402 -13.22 -13.47 -5.81
N VAL A 403 -13.74 -13.27 -7.01
CA VAL A 403 -13.43 -12.09 -7.84
C VAL A 403 -14.02 -10.82 -7.25
N LEU A 404 -15.25 -10.88 -6.75
CA LEU A 404 -16.07 -9.74 -6.30
C LEU A 404 -16.48 -9.90 -4.82
N PRO A 405 -15.53 -9.83 -3.86
CA PRO A 405 -15.81 -10.21 -2.46
C PRO A 405 -16.42 -9.07 -1.63
N PHE A 406 -16.62 -7.87 -2.20
CA PHE A 406 -16.98 -6.67 -1.43
C PHE A 406 -18.46 -6.49 -1.19
N GLN A 407 -19.33 -7.37 -1.75
CA GLN A 407 -20.79 -7.29 -1.65
C GLN A 407 -21.34 -5.95 -2.16
N ASN A 408 -20.71 -5.40 -3.19
CA ASN A 408 -21.15 -4.17 -3.80
C ASN A 408 -22.51 -4.35 -4.51
N SER A 409 -23.36 -3.35 -4.42
CA SER A 409 -24.58 -3.25 -5.24
C SER A 409 -24.29 -2.50 -6.54
N ILE A 410 -25.11 -2.74 -7.55
CA ILE A 410 -25.13 -1.96 -8.79
C ILE A 410 -25.72 -0.59 -8.51
N ALA A 411 -25.03 0.46 -8.95
CA ALA A 411 -25.48 1.83 -8.89
C ALA A 411 -25.65 2.41 -10.29
N THR A 412 -26.78 3.10 -10.54
CA THR A 412 -27.05 3.81 -11.80
C THR A 412 -27.21 5.30 -11.56
N PHE A 413 -26.73 6.11 -12.47
CA PHE A 413 -26.79 7.57 -12.39
C PHE A 413 -26.55 8.17 -13.77
N GLN A 414 -26.61 9.50 -13.88
CA GLN A 414 -26.28 10.20 -15.11
C GLN A 414 -25.13 11.17 -14.86
N LEU A 415 -24.27 11.35 -15.87
CA LEU A 415 -23.15 12.30 -15.85
C LEU A 415 -23.05 13.06 -17.16
N LYS A 416 -22.57 14.30 -17.10
CA LYS A 416 -22.12 15.02 -18.30
C LYS A 416 -20.85 14.38 -18.88
N GLY A 417 -20.67 14.50 -20.18
CA GLY A 417 -19.47 13.98 -20.83
C GLY A 417 -18.18 14.56 -20.27
N SER A 418 -18.16 15.84 -19.90
CA SER A 418 -17.00 16.45 -19.23
C SER A 418 -16.67 15.80 -17.88
N ASP A 419 -17.69 15.38 -17.11
CA ASP A 419 -17.53 14.72 -15.83
C ASP A 419 -17.08 13.25 -16.00
N LEU A 420 -17.50 12.60 -17.12
CA LEU A 420 -16.98 11.27 -17.50
C LEU A 420 -15.47 11.32 -17.82
N VAL A 421 -15.02 12.35 -18.56
CA VAL A 421 -13.58 12.55 -18.80
C VAL A 421 -12.83 12.73 -17.47
N ALA A 422 -13.38 13.52 -16.56
CA ALA A 422 -12.78 13.72 -15.23
C ALA A 422 -12.71 12.41 -14.42
N ALA A 423 -13.72 11.52 -14.54
CA ALA A 423 -13.71 10.20 -13.93
C ALA A 423 -12.61 9.31 -14.51
N LEU A 424 -12.45 9.30 -15.84
CA LEU A 424 -11.38 8.53 -16.51
C LEU A 424 -9.99 9.09 -16.18
N GLU A 425 -9.84 10.40 -16.03
CA GLU A 425 -8.59 11.03 -15.55
C GLU A 425 -8.26 10.58 -14.13
N ASN A 426 -9.24 10.50 -13.23
CA ASN A 426 -9.02 9.90 -11.91
C ASN A 426 -8.55 8.45 -12.03
N GLY A 427 -9.21 7.65 -12.88
CA GLY A 427 -8.82 6.26 -13.12
C GLY A 427 -7.39 6.11 -13.62
N ALA A 428 -6.93 7.01 -14.49
CA ALA A 428 -5.59 7.00 -15.08
C ALA A 428 -4.52 7.67 -14.19
N SER A 429 -4.88 8.27 -13.05
CA SER A 429 -3.97 9.15 -12.28
C SER A 429 -2.84 8.42 -11.57
N GLN A 430 -3.01 7.14 -11.20
CA GLN A 430 -2.06 6.37 -10.37
C GLN A 430 -1.79 4.97 -10.97
N ILE A 431 -1.58 4.91 -12.28
CA ILE A 431 -1.29 3.64 -12.98
C ILE A 431 0.06 3.07 -12.54
N GLU A 432 1.05 3.93 -12.33
CA GLU A 432 2.41 3.57 -11.94
C GLU A 432 2.46 2.91 -10.55
N GLU A 433 1.54 3.27 -9.68
CA GLU A 433 1.36 2.69 -8.34
C GLU A 433 0.57 1.38 -8.36
N GLY A 434 -0.12 1.07 -9.48
CA GLY A 434 -1.04 -0.06 -9.57
C GLY A 434 -2.26 0.12 -8.68
N ALA A 435 -2.70 1.39 -8.50
CA ALA A 435 -3.84 1.73 -7.66
C ALA A 435 -5.15 1.16 -8.19
N GLY A 436 -6.10 0.88 -7.30
CA GLY A 436 -7.40 0.27 -7.62
C GLY A 436 -8.28 1.09 -8.55
N ARG A 437 -8.06 2.39 -8.61
CA ARG A 437 -8.89 3.35 -9.36
C ARG A 437 -8.91 3.19 -10.88
N PHE A 438 -8.02 2.39 -11.48
CA PHE A 438 -7.98 2.24 -12.94
C PHE A 438 -9.33 1.75 -13.48
N ALA A 439 -9.86 2.46 -14.49
CA ALA A 439 -11.21 2.22 -15.02
C ALA A 439 -11.22 1.11 -16.07
N GLN A 440 -11.94 0.02 -15.79
CA GLN A 440 -12.42 -0.95 -16.77
C GLN A 440 -13.81 -0.52 -17.24
N VAL A 441 -14.12 -0.63 -18.54
CA VAL A 441 -15.28 0.04 -19.12
C VAL A 441 -16.07 -0.84 -20.09
N ALA A 442 -17.37 -0.52 -20.28
CA ALA A 442 -18.17 -1.00 -21.38
C ALA A 442 -19.04 0.14 -21.95
N GLY A 443 -19.42 0.05 -23.22
CA GLY A 443 -20.21 1.09 -23.89
C GLY A 443 -19.44 2.36 -24.23
N LEU A 444 -18.17 2.45 -23.83
CA LEU A 444 -17.22 3.49 -24.24
C LEU A 444 -15.84 2.90 -24.56
N LYS A 445 -15.04 3.68 -25.30
CA LYS A 445 -13.62 3.43 -25.51
C LYS A 445 -12.85 4.67 -25.08
N TYR A 446 -11.65 4.47 -24.49
CA TYR A 446 -10.76 5.59 -24.22
C TYR A 446 -9.31 5.22 -24.43
N SER A 447 -8.51 6.24 -24.70
CA SER A 447 -7.05 6.11 -24.74
C SER A 447 -6.42 7.07 -23.72
N PHE A 448 -5.28 6.65 -23.16
CA PHE A 448 -4.53 7.46 -22.21
C PHE A 448 -3.04 7.46 -22.54
N ASP A 449 -2.32 8.49 -22.07
CA ASP A 449 -0.90 8.69 -22.28
C ASP A 449 -0.23 8.97 -20.93
N ARG A 450 0.59 8.02 -20.45
CA ARG A 450 1.31 8.10 -19.17
C ARG A 450 2.47 9.10 -19.18
N SER A 451 2.89 9.56 -20.34
CA SER A 451 3.91 10.61 -20.44
C SER A 451 3.37 11.98 -20.00
N LYS A 452 2.04 12.11 -19.89
CA LYS A 452 1.37 13.31 -19.42
C LYS A 452 1.14 13.25 -17.91
N PRO A 453 1.06 14.41 -17.25
CA PRO A 453 0.80 14.47 -15.82
C PRO A 453 -0.63 13.95 -15.49
N PRO A 454 -0.84 13.38 -14.28
CA PRO A 454 -2.18 13.05 -13.79
C PRO A 454 -3.16 14.21 -13.96
N GLY A 455 -4.39 13.92 -14.39
CA GLY A 455 -5.42 14.92 -14.72
C GLY A 455 -5.34 15.45 -16.14
N SER A 456 -4.41 14.96 -16.98
CA SER A 456 -4.28 15.30 -18.40
C SER A 456 -3.85 14.10 -19.25
N ARG A 457 -4.09 12.89 -18.75
CA ARG A 457 -3.66 11.62 -19.37
C ARG A 457 -4.63 11.08 -20.40
N VAL A 458 -5.91 11.38 -20.29
CA VAL A 458 -6.93 10.94 -21.26
C VAL A 458 -6.72 11.67 -22.59
N VAL A 459 -6.54 10.88 -23.65
CA VAL A 459 -6.25 11.42 -25.00
C VAL A 459 -7.52 11.48 -25.86
N SER A 460 -8.34 10.41 -25.80
CA SER A 460 -9.60 10.34 -26.51
C SER A 460 -10.62 9.55 -25.74
N VAL A 461 -11.89 9.89 -25.90
CA VAL A 461 -13.04 9.14 -25.38
C VAL A 461 -14.07 9.05 -26.50
N GLU A 462 -14.53 7.85 -26.77
CA GLU A 462 -15.61 7.56 -27.72
C GLU A 462 -16.72 6.79 -27.01
N VAL A 463 -17.96 7.08 -27.32
CA VAL A 463 -19.13 6.41 -26.75
C VAL A 463 -19.87 5.64 -27.84
N LYS A 464 -20.46 4.51 -27.47
CA LYS A 464 -21.24 3.69 -28.39
C LYS A 464 -22.59 4.33 -28.66
N GLU A 465 -22.88 4.65 -29.93
CA GLU A 465 -24.18 5.08 -30.41
C GLU A 465 -24.63 4.13 -31.53
N GLY A 466 -25.65 3.33 -31.26
CA GLY A 466 -26.05 2.23 -32.14
C GLY A 466 -24.93 1.20 -32.29
N GLU A 467 -24.47 0.97 -33.54
CA GLU A 467 -23.39 0.03 -33.88
C GLU A 467 -22.00 0.68 -33.92
N SER A 468 -21.91 2.01 -33.82
CA SER A 468 -20.68 2.77 -34.03
C SER A 468 -20.20 3.45 -32.75
N PHE A 469 -18.89 3.68 -32.67
CA PHE A 469 -18.29 4.55 -31.65
C PHE A 469 -18.14 5.95 -32.22
N VAL A 470 -18.58 6.97 -31.49
CA VAL A 470 -18.48 8.38 -31.85
C VAL A 470 -17.75 9.17 -30.73
N PRO A 471 -17.07 10.26 -31.05
CA PRO A 471 -16.44 11.10 -30.03
C PRO A 471 -17.44 11.53 -28.96
N LEU A 472 -17.04 11.47 -27.68
CA LEU A 472 -17.84 11.89 -26.54
C LEU A 472 -18.15 13.39 -26.65
N ASP A 473 -19.43 13.76 -26.55
CA ASP A 473 -19.84 15.17 -26.41
C ASP A 473 -19.74 15.60 -24.93
N PRO A 474 -18.86 16.55 -24.58
CA PRO A 474 -18.65 16.98 -23.20
C PRO A 474 -19.88 17.62 -22.55
N ASN A 475 -20.84 18.09 -23.35
CA ASN A 475 -22.05 18.77 -22.87
C ASN A 475 -23.27 17.82 -22.76
N LYS A 476 -23.25 16.68 -23.43
CA LYS A 476 -24.30 15.68 -23.40
C LYS A 476 -24.29 14.94 -22.06
N THR A 477 -25.47 14.57 -21.59
CA THR A 477 -25.64 13.72 -20.38
C THR A 477 -25.79 12.26 -20.81
N TYR A 478 -25.03 11.37 -20.17
CA TYR A 478 -24.98 9.94 -20.42
C TYR A 478 -25.46 9.15 -19.21
N GLY A 479 -26.18 8.05 -19.43
CA GLY A 479 -26.51 7.08 -18.39
C GLY A 479 -25.31 6.19 -18.07
N VAL A 480 -24.98 6.07 -16.81
CA VAL A 480 -23.81 5.36 -16.29
C VAL A 480 -24.23 4.31 -15.28
N VAL A 481 -23.61 3.13 -15.33
CA VAL A 481 -23.65 2.12 -14.28
C VAL A 481 -22.26 1.90 -13.70
N SER A 482 -22.20 1.75 -12.40
CA SER A 482 -20.99 1.43 -11.64
C SER A 482 -21.37 0.62 -10.38
N ASN A 483 -20.42 0.35 -9.52
CA ASN A 483 -20.72 -0.16 -8.19
C ASN A 483 -21.01 0.99 -7.20
N ASN A 484 -21.75 0.70 -6.12
CA ASN A 484 -22.14 1.68 -5.09
C ASN A 484 -20.92 2.30 -4.38
N TYR A 485 -19.81 1.57 -4.21
CA TYR A 485 -18.57 2.07 -3.64
C TYR A 485 -17.99 3.21 -4.49
N MET A 486 -17.79 3.00 -5.81
CA MET A 486 -17.32 4.06 -6.72
C MET A 486 -18.32 5.22 -6.78
N ARG A 487 -19.63 4.91 -6.82
CA ARG A 487 -20.67 5.94 -6.87
C ARG A 487 -20.64 6.87 -5.63
N SER A 488 -20.26 6.34 -4.48
CA SER A 488 -20.09 7.11 -3.24
C SER A 488 -18.77 7.90 -3.17
N GLY A 489 -17.90 7.78 -4.18
CA GLY A 489 -16.61 8.49 -4.25
C GLY A 489 -15.40 7.62 -3.96
N GLY A 490 -15.60 6.32 -3.72
CA GLY A 490 -14.51 5.35 -3.51
C GLY A 490 -13.51 5.33 -4.66
N ASP A 491 -12.28 4.95 -4.37
CA ASP A 491 -11.15 5.01 -5.30
C ASP A 491 -10.94 6.40 -5.93
N GLY A 492 -11.30 7.49 -5.21
CA GLY A 492 -11.16 8.87 -5.66
C GLY A 492 -12.18 9.32 -6.71
N TYR A 493 -13.24 8.53 -6.99
CA TYR A 493 -14.29 8.89 -7.94
C TYR A 493 -15.25 9.96 -7.38
N LYS A 494 -14.73 11.00 -6.75
CA LYS A 494 -15.48 12.12 -6.14
C LYS A 494 -16.49 12.76 -7.11
N VAL A 495 -16.18 12.73 -8.41
CA VAL A 495 -17.09 13.22 -9.45
C VAL A 495 -18.40 12.42 -9.49
N PHE A 496 -18.38 11.12 -9.21
CA PHE A 496 -19.59 10.30 -9.11
C PHE A 496 -20.43 10.69 -7.89
N ALA A 497 -19.81 10.95 -6.75
CA ALA A 497 -20.52 11.39 -5.55
C ALA A 497 -21.13 12.79 -5.70
N THR A 498 -20.41 13.74 -6.34
CA THR A 498 -20.76 15.16 -6.32
C THR A 498 -21.48 15.66 -7.57
N LYS A 499 -21.38 14.95 -8.71
CA LYS A 499 -21.93 15.36 -10.00
C LYS A 499 -23.00 14.42 -10.56
N ALA A 500 -23.22 13.26 -9.92
CA ALA A 500 -24.27 12.34 -10.33
C ALA A 500 -25.64 13.01 -10.35
N ILE A 501 -26.36 12.80 -11.44
CA ILE A 501 -27.74 13.23 -11.63
C ILE A 501 -28.60 11.98 -11.49
N ASN A 502 -29.68 12.05 -10.70
CA ASN A 502 -30.63 10.96 -10.44
C ASN A 502 -29.93 9.65 -10.00
N PRO A 503 -29.08 9.68 -8.95
CA PRO A 503 -28.39 8.47 -8.50
C PRO A 503 -29.35 7.47 -7.87
N TYR A 504 -29.12 6.18 -8.14
CA TYR A 504 -29.78 5.05 -7.51
C TYR A 504 -28.75 3.99 -7.13
N ASP A 505 -28.56 3.75 -5.83
CA ASP A 505 -27.48 2.94 -5.27
C ASP A 505 -27.95 1.54 -4.77
N PHE A 506 -29.23 1.20 -4.97
CA PHE A 506 -29.86 0.00 -4.40
C PHE A 506 -30.17 -1.06 -5.46
N GLY A 507 -29.35 -1.18 -6.48
CA GLY A 507 -29.45 -2.26 -7.47
C GLY A 507 -29.13 -3.64 -6.89
N PRO A 508 -29.27 -4.72 -7.66
CA PRO A 508 -28.87 -6.06 -7.24
C PRO A 508 -27.36 -6.14 -6.97
N SER A 509 -26.94 -7.24 -6.35
CA SER A 509 -25.52 -7.46 -6.09
C SER A 509 -24.71 -7.57 -7.39
N LEU A 510 -23.47 -7.11 -7.35
CA LEU A 510 -22.56 -7.12 -8.49
C LEU A 510 -22.23 -8.55 -8.92
N GLU A 511 -22.01 -9.43 -7.95
CA GLU A 511 -21.73 -10.85 -8.17
C GLU A 511 -22.92 -11.60 -8.80
N ASP A 512 -24.16 -11.30 -8.41
CA ASP A 512 -25.33 -11.92 -9.02
C ASP A 512 -25.51 -11.49 -10.49
N ALA A 513 -25.20 -10.23 -10.82
CA ALA A 513 -25.25 -9.75 -12.21
C ALA A 513 -24.19 -10.45 -13.06
N VAL A 514 -22.97 -10.62 -12.55
CA VAL A 514 -21.88 -11.31 -13.25
C VAL A 514 -22.21 -12.81 -13.41
N ALA A 515 -22.71 -13.46 -12.36
CA ALA A 515 -23.11 -14.86 -12.43
C ALA A 515 -24.24 -15.07 -13.47
N ALA A 516 -25.24 -14.20 -13.49
CA ALA A 516 -26.32 -14.27 -14.49
C ALA A 516 -25.79 -14.07 -15.92
N TYR A 517 -24.86 -13.12 -16.11
CA TYR A 517 -24.26 -12.85 -17.42
C TYR A 517 -23.44 -14.03 -17.92
N ILE A 518 -22.60 -14.66 -17.08
CA ILE A 518 -21.86 -15.88 -17.43
C ILE A 518 -22.83 -16.99 -17.80
N SER A 519 -23.90 -17.21 -17.00
CA SER A 519 -24.90 -18.25 -17.28
C SER A 519 -25.58 -18.06 -18.63
N ALA A 520 -25.93 -16.81 -18.97
CA ALA A 520 -26.62 -16.47 -20.22
C ALA A 520 -25.70 -16.60 -21.46
N ASN A 521 -24.36 -16.47 -21.27
CA ASN A 521 -23.37 -16.48 -22.34
C ASN A 521 -22.45 -17.72 -22.29
N SER A 522 -22.88 -18.80 -21.60
CA SER A 522 -22.08 -20.01 -21.45
C SER A 522 -22.06 -20.86 -22.74
N PRO A 523 -20.89 -21.37 -23.17
CA PRO A 523 -19.54 -21.09 -22.65
C PRO A 523 -19.09 -19.66 -22.92
N TYR A 524 -18.70 -18.95 -21.85
CA TYR A 524 -18.22 -17.57 -21.98
C TYR A 524 -16.88 -17.52 -22.73
N LYS A 525 -16.76 -16.55 -23.64
CA LYS A 525 -15.55 -16.32 -24.43
C LYS A 525 -14.85 -15.06 -23.95
N PRO A 526 -13.82 -15.17 -23.09
CA PRO A 526 -13.05 -14.01 -22.66
C PRO A 526 -12.45 -13.29 -23.87
N HIS A 527 -12.64 -11.98 -23.93
CA HIS A 527 -12.21 -11.19 -25.09
C HIS A 527 -11.64 -9.85 -24.65
N MET A 528 -10.81 -9.30 -25.52
CA MET A 528 -10.36 -7.91 -25.49
C MET A 528 -10.68 -7.28 -26.85
N ASP A 529 -11.35 -6.14 -26.84
CA ASP A 529 -11.85 -5.48 -28.07
C ASP A 529 -11.29 -4.06 -28.27
N GLY A 530 -10.22 -3.74 -27.52
CA GLY A 530 -9.51 -2.48 -27.65
C GLY A 530 -10.30 -1.30 -27.08
N ARG A 531 -11.09 -1.53 -26.04
CA ARG A 531 -11.85 -0.46 -25.38
C ARG A 531 -10.97 0.45 -24.53
N ILE A 532 -9.76 0.00 -24.16
CA ILE A 532 -8.78 0.77 -23.39
C ILE A 532 -7.43 0.68 -24.10
N THR A 533 -6.90 1.81 -24.56
CA THR A 533 -5.65 1.87 -25.31
C THR A 533 -4.62 2.74 -24.58
N ASP A 534 -3.44 2.16 -24.32
CA ASP A 534 -2.26 2.92 -23.87
C ASP A 534 -1.62 3.60 -25.10
N ALA A 535 -1.79 4.90 -25.23
CA ALA A 535 -1.22 5.72 -26.30
C ALA A 535 0.13 6.35 -25.89
N THR A 536 0.71 5.89 -24.79
CA THR A 536 2.03 6.36 -24.34
C THR A 536 3.07 6.10 -25.43
N PRO A 537 3.92 7.07 -25.79
CA PRO A 537 4.98 6.88 -26.77
C PRO A 537 5.88 5.69 -26.39
N ALA A 538 6.27 4.90 -27.39
CA ALA A 538 7.05 3.66 -27.17
C ALA A 538 8.45 3.92 -26.56
N ASP A 539 8.97 5.13 -26.72
CA ASP A 539 10.23 5.61 -26.16
C ASP A 539 10.08 6.28 -24.78
N TYR A 540 8.85 6.41 -24.30
CA TYR A 540 8.60 6.91 -22.96
C TYR A 540 9.16 5.91 -21.94
N VAL A 541 10.16 6.38 -21.21
CA VAL A 541 10.61 5.73 -19.99
C VAL A 541 9.85 6.41 -18.87
N ALA A 542 8.93 5.67 -18.22
CA ALA A 542 8.34 6.17 -16.98
C ALA A 542 9.49 6.67 -16.11
N PRO A 543 9.38 7.84 -15.45
CA PRO A 543 10.36 8.25 -14.45
C PRO A 543 10.56 7.01 -13.59
N ALA A 544 11.79 6.50 -13.55
CA ALA A 544 12.07 5.29 -12.82
C ALA A 544 11.39 5.50 -11.46
N LYS A 545 10.54 4.56 -11.05
CA LYS A 545 10.34 4.33 -9.62
C LYS A 545 11.76 4.32 -9.12
N GLN A 546 12.23 5.40 -8.45
CA GLN A 546 13.67 5.57 -8.27
C GLN A 546 14.16 4.26 -7.68
N PRO A 547 14.98 3.48 -8.40
CA PRO A 547 15.61 2.35 -7.77
C PRO A 547 16.40 2.97 -6.63
N ALA A 548 16.20 2.49 -5.42
CA ALA A 548 17.10 2.83 -4.34
C ALA A 548 18.52 2.72 -4.90
N PRO A 549 19.37 3.74 -4.72
CA PRO A 549 20.71 3.72 -5.28
C PRO A 549 21.36 2.38 -4.91
N PRO A 550 22.09 1.72 -5.83
CA PRO A 550 22.69 0.43 -5.57
C PRO A 550 23.50 0.53 -4.29
N ALA A 551 23.29 -0.42 -3.36
CA ALA A 551 24.08 -0.50 -2.15
C ALA A 551 25.56 -0.41 -2.54
N SER A 552 26.24 0.65 -2.12
CA SER A 552 27.68 0.78 -2.34
C SER A 552 28.35 -0.42 -1.70
N ALA A 553 29.06 -1.21 -2.50
CA ALA A 553 29.89 -2.28 -1.99
C ALA A 553 30.76 -1.74 -0.84
N PRO A 554 30.99 -2.52 0.25
CA PRO A 554 31.79 -2.06 1.36
C PRO A 554 33.17 -1.64 0.83
N ALA A 555 33.51 -0.36 1.04
CA ALA A 555 34.80 0.20 0.66
C ALA A 555 35.87 -0.55 1.42
N ALA A 556 36.75 -1.24 0.68
CA ALA A 556 37.96 -1.84 1.22
C ALA A 556 38.76 -0.74 1.96
N ALA A 557 39.14 -1.02 3.19
CA ALA A 557 39.91 -0.11 4.03
C ALA A 557 41.17 0.34 3.30
N ALA A 558 41.29 1.63 3.01
CA ALA A 558 42.52 2.23 2.50
C ALA A 558 43.44 2.56 3.66
N PRO A 559 44.78 2.36 3.51
CA PRO A 559 45.74 2.61 4.58
C PRO A 559 45.94 4.10 4.85
N ALA A 560 46.19 4.43 6.10
CA ALA A 560 46.44 5.77 6.59
C ALA A 560 47.55 6.50 5.81
N ALA A 561 47.24 7.69 5.28
CA ALA A 561 48.23 8.59 4.70
C ALA A 561 48.45 9.81 5.61
N THR A 562 49.72 10.05 5.85
CA THR A 562 50.33 11.10 6.63
C THR A 562 50.04 12.52 6.14
N THR A 563 49.92 13.43 7.10
CA THR A 563 49.81 14.91 6.94
C THR A 563 50.98 15.53 6.16
N ALA A 564 50.66 16.41 5.21
CA ALA A 564 51.55 17.47 4.75
C ALA A 564 50.75 18.73 4.34
N ALA A 565 51.35 19.88 4.63
CA ALA A 565 50.82 21.23 4.67
C ALA A 565 50.40 21.80 3.32
N ALA A 566 49.48 22.84 3.40
CA ALA A 566 49.04 23.70 2.30
C ALA A 566 50.18 24.57 1.69
N PRO A 567 50.00 25.01 0.44
CA PRO A 567 50.08 26.42 0.16
C PRO A 567 48.92 26.98 -0.70
N ALA A 568 48.62 28.27 -0.48
CA ALA A 568 47.70 29.13 -1.21
C ALA A 568 48.41 29.76 -2.43
N PRO A 569 47.77 30.71 -3.16
CA PRO A 569 46.71 30.54 -4.16
C PRO A 569 47.16 31.03 -5.57
N ALA A 570 46.48 30.67 -6.65
CA ALA A 570 46.66 31.37 -7.93
C ALA A 570 45.44 31.24 -8.88
N ALA A 571 44.98 32.41 -9.27
CA ALA A 571 44.49 32.85 -10.59
C ALA A 571 43.22 32.27 -11.19
N THR A 572 42.25 33.14 -11.21
CA THR A 572 41.10 33.44 -12.12
C THR A 572 41.13 32.85 -13.53
N ALA A 573 40.01 32.25 -13.92
CA ALA A 573 39.52 32.16 -15.30
C ALA A 573 38.00 32.45 -15.35
N PRO A 574 37.43 32.88 -16.47
CA PRO A 574 36.32 33.85 -16.49
C PRO A 574 34.93 33.22 -16.34
N ALA A 575 34.03 34.00 -15.76
CA ALA A 575 32.62 33.73 -15.54
C ALA A 575 31.84 33.52 -16.84
N ALA A 576 31.02 32.45 -16.87
CA ALA A 576 29.87 32.36 -17.76
C ALA A 576 28.73 33.26 -17.25
N PRO A 577 27.84 33.76 -18.12
CA PRO A 577 26.91 34.82 -17.74
C PRO A 577 25.87 34.35 -16.74
N ALA A 578 25.66 35.14 -15.71
CA ALA A 578 24.62 35.01 -14.72
C ALA A 578 23.24 35.05 -15.37
N THR A 579 22.45 34.00 -15.22
CA THR A 579 21.00 34.05 -15.39
C THR A 579 20.43 34.98 -14.33
N ALA A 580 19.71 36.01 -14.77
CA ALA A 580 19.07 36.97 -13.90
C ALA A 580 18.16 36.28 -12.89
N GLN A 581 18.45 36.45 -11.61
CA GLN A 581 17.58 36.11 -10.51
C GLN A 581 16.29 36.92 -10.65
N ALA A 582 15.15 36.27 -10.93
CA ALA A 582 13.85 36.91 -10.98
C ALA A 582 13.52 37.50 -9.61
N ALA A 583 13.22 38.81 -9.57
CA ALA A 583 12.76 39.49 -8.35
C ALA A 583 11.39 38.94 -7.92
N ALA A 584 11.07 39.03 -6.62
CA ALA A 584 9.74 38.71 -6.10
C ALA A 584 8.67 39.48 -6.92
N SER A 585 7.64 38.80 -7.35
CA SER A 585 6.55 39.35 -8.18
C SER A 585 5.18 39.01 -7.59
N LYS A 586 4.13 39.70 -8.05
CA LYS A 586 2.75 39.42 -7.67
C LYS A 586 2.02 38.73 -8.82
N TYR A 587 1.08 37.86 -8.48
CA TYR A 587 0.25 37.14 -9.43
C TYR A 587 -1.21 37.25 -9.01
N VAL A 588 -2.11 37.54 -9.92
CA VAL A 588 -3.55 37.56 -9.68
C VAL A 588 -4.13 36.22 -10.16
N VAL A 589 -4.80 35.51 -9.28
CA VAL A 589 -5.38 34.19 -9.55
C VAL A 589 -6.47 34.31 -10.63
N GLU A 590 -6.34 33.53 -11.69
CA GLU A 590 -7.28 33.45 -12.79
C GLU A 590 -8.16 32.17 -12.69
N LYS A 591 -9.23 32.14 -13.48
CA LYS A 591 -10.14 30.97 -13.48
C LYS A 591 -9.42 29.71 -13.98
N GLY A 592 -9.34 28.71 -13.12
CA GLY A 592 -8.71 27.42 -13.41
C GLY A 592 -7.26 27.31 -12.93
N ASP A 593 -6.79 28.30 -12.17
CA ASP A 593 -5.49 28.26 -11.53
C ASP A 593 -5.49 27.36 -10.29
N SER A 594 -4.32 26.85 -10.01
CA SER A 594 -3.94 26.25 -8.74
C SER A 594 -2.52 26.70 -8.40
N LEU A 595 -2.15 26.69 -7.12
CA LEU A 595 -0.78 27.05 -6.72
C LEU A 595 0.27 26.22 -7.46
N TRP A 596 -0.03 24.98 -7.78
CA TRP A 596 0.84 24.10 -8.55
C TRP A 596 1.04 24.58 -9.99
N LYS A 597 -0.07 25.00 -10.69
CA LYS A 597 0.01 25.56 -12.03
C LYS A 597 0.79 26.88 -12.05
N ILE A 598 0.50 27.75 -11.08
CA ILE A 598 1.19 29.06 -10.94
C ILE A 598 2.70 28.82 -10.71
N ALA A 599 3.05 27.86 -9.84
CA ALA A 599 4.45 27.51 -9.60
C ALA A 599 5.12 26.92 -10.85
N ALA A 600 4.46 26.01 -11.57
CA ALA A 600 4.97 25.43 -12.81
C ALA A 600 5.21 26.52 -13.87
N GLU A 601 4.28 27.47 -14.03
CA GLU A 601 4.40 28.57 -15.00
C GLU A 601 5.49 29.56 -14.61
N LYS A 602 5.56 29.96 -13.34
CA LYS A 602 6.43 31.05 -12.88
C LYS A 602 7.82 30.61 -12.47
N TYR A 603 7.96 29.37 -12.01
CA TYR A 603 9.23 28.80 -11.53
C TYR A 603 9.77 27.68 -12.42
N GLY A 604 8.96 27.19 -13.39
CA GLY A 604 9.30 26.02 -14.20
C GLY A 604 9.10 24.68 -13.48
N ASP A 605 8.65 24.69 -12.21
CA ASP A 605 8.45 23.50 -11.39
C ASP A 605 7.21 23.66 -10.50
N GLY A 606 6.19 22.84 -10.76
CA GLY A 606 4.94 22.84 -9.98
C GLY A 606 5.12 22.45 -8.52
N ALA A 607 6.13 21.64 -8.19
CA ALA A 607 6.42 21.21 -6.81
C ALA A 607 6.82 22.41 -5.90
N LEU A 608 7.18 23.54 -6.48
CA LEU A 608 7.49 24.78 -5.75
C LEU A 608 6.24 25.55 -5.26
N TRP A 609 5.04 25.01 -5.48
CA TRP A 609 3.78 25.61 -5.01
C TRP A 609 3.77 25.93 -3.50
N SER A 610 4.44 25.11 -2.71
CA SER A 610 4.53 25.28 -1.26
C SER A 610 5.26 26.57 -0.86
N ARG A 611 6.16 27.09 -1.71
CA ARG A 611 6.82 28.40 -1.52
C ARG A 611 5.82 29.54 -1.66
N ILE A 612 4.91 29.45 -2.64
CA ILE A 612 3.84 30.44 -2.85
C ILE A 612 2.87 30.39 -1.65
N ALA A 613 2.42 29.19 -1.25
CA ALA A 613 1.53 29.01 -0.11
C ALA A 613 2.12 29.61 1.18
N LYS A 614 3.40 29.37 1.43
CA LYS A 614 4.11 29.87 2.61
C LYS A 614 4.28 31.40 2.58
N ALA A 615 4.63 31.98 1.43
CA ALA A 615 4.80 33.43 1.27
C ALA A 615 3.48 34.19 1.53
N ASN A 616 2.35 33.57 1.16
CA ASN A 616 1.02 34.14 1.32
C ASN A 616 0.29 33.71 2.60
N THR A 617 0.93 32.92 3.46
CA THR A 617 0.36 32.42 4.72
C THR A 617 -1.00 31.75 4.53
N LEU A 618 -1.16 30.99 3.43
CA LEU A 618 -2.42 30.37 3.06
C LEU A 618 -2.74 29.20 4.02
N LYS A 619 -3.88 29.31 4.72
CA LYS A 619 -4.34 28.26 5.64
C LYS A 619 -4.89 27.03 4.94
N GLN A 620 -5.38 27.20 3.70
CA GLN A 620 -5.90 26.14 2.84
C GLN A 620 -5.27 26.28 1.45
N PRO A 621 -4.07 25.71 1.22
CA PRO A 621 -3.34 25.89 -0.04
C PRO A 621 -4.08 25.37 -1.29
N ASN A 622 -5.03 24.46 -1.09
CA ASN A 622 -5.86 23.92 -2.18
C ASN A 622 -7.06 24.81 -2.53
N HIS A 623 -7.25 25.93 -1.83
CA HIS A 623 -8.35 26.87 -2.06
C HIS A 623 -7.79 28.29 -2.22
N ILE A 624 -7.67 28.72 -3.48
CA ILE A 624 -7.33 30.11 -3.86
C ILE A 624 -8.51 30.69 -4.63
N GLU A 625 -8.84 31.97 -4.39
CA GLU A 625 -10.00 32.62 -4.99
C GLU A 625 -9.62 33.36 -6.27
N ILE A 626 -10.49 33.32 -7.28
CA ILE A 626 -10.28 34.08 -8.52
C ILE A 626 -10.23 35.59 -8.19
N GLY A 627 -9.15 36.24 -8.61
CA GLY A 627 -8.88 37.66 -8.31
C GLY A 627 -8.02 37.87 -7.05
N GLU A 628 -7.68 36.80 -6.31
CA GLU A 628 -6.75 36.86 -5.18
C GLU A 628 -5.34 37.23 -5.69
N GLU A 629 -4.66 38.13 -4.98
CA GLU A 629 -3.30 38.55 -5.32
C GLU A 629 -2.30 37.75 -4.47
N LEU A 630 -1.50 36.94 -5.12
CA LEU A 630 -0.49 36.08 -4.48
C LEU A 630 0.91 36.70 -4.65
N GLU A 631 1.68 36.75 -3.57
CA GLU A 631 3.12 37.06 -3.61
C GLU A 631 3.89 35.82 -4.10
N LEU A 632 4.66 36.00 -5.18
CA LEU A 632 5.56 34.99 -5.71
C LEU A 632 6.98 35.28 -5.23
N PRO A 633 7.53 34.50 -4.26
CA PRO A 633 8.90 34.70 -3.79
C PRO A 633 9.92 34.47 -4.91
N ALA A 634 11.04 35.18 -4.89
CA ALA A 634 12.15 34.96 -5.81
C ALA A 634 12.64 33.48 -5.76
N GLN A 635 13.12 32.98 -6.91
CA GLN A 635 13.67 31.59 -7.00
C GLN A 635 14.91 31.41 -6.12
#